data_737a2fcb2aedf29f4dccd1aeae3841f8
#
_entry.id   737a2fcb2aedf29f4dccd1aeae3841f8
#
_cell.length_a   1.000
_cell.length_b   1.000
_cell.length_c   1.000
_cell.angle_alpha   90.00
_cell.angle_beta   90.00
_cell.angle_gamma   90.00
#
_symmetry.space_group_name_H-M   'P 1'
#
loop_
_entity.id
_entity.type
_entity.pdbx_description
1 polymer ?
#
loop_
_entity_poly.entity_id
_entity_poly.type
_entity_poly.pdbx_seq_one_letter_code
_entity_poly.pdbx_strand_id
1 'polypeptide(L)'
;VSANNPLLQPYDLPPFSAIRAEHVQPAIEQILADNRAAIADILQSQGKNPTWAGLVLAMDELNDRLGAAWSPVSHLNAVCNSAELREAYEACLPALSAYSTEMGQNRELFQAFEALANSPEAAGFDVAQKTILEHSLRDFRLSGIDLPPEQQKRYADVQSKLSELGSTFSNQLLDATQAWTKHVTDQATLAGLTDSAKAQMAAAAQAKGLDGWLITLEFPSYYAVMTYAQDRALREEVYAAYCTRASDQGPNAGQNDNGPVMEQILDLRQELAQLLGYASFAELSLATKMAESSDQVLSFLRDLARRSKPFATQDLQQLKAYAAEQGCADLQSWDSGFYGEKLREQRYSVSQEALRAYFPIDKVLGGLFAIVQRLYGIEIAEQKGFDAWHPDVRLFEIKENGQHVGRFFFDLYARANKRGGAWMDGARDRRRTVDGVLQSPVANLVCNFTPADSGKPALLTHDEVTTLFHEFGHGLHHLLTRVEHAGVSGINGVAWDAVELPSQFMENWCWEPEGLALISGHYETGEPLPQDLLEKMLAAKNFQSGLMMVRQLEFSLFDFELHATRGDGRTVAQVLEGVRDEVSVMRPPAYNRFPNSFAHIFAGGYAAGYYSYKWAEVLSADAFSKFEEDGVLNAQTGRAFREAILARGGSQEPMVLFVDFRGRAPSIDALLRHSGLSEDAAA
;
A
#
# COMPACT_ATOMS: atom_id res chain seq x y z
N VAL A 1 -30.89 -5.38 21.38
CA VAL A 1 -29.89 -5.73 20.36
C VAL A 1 -28.74 -4.74 20.36
N SER A 2 -28.98 -3.43 20.55
CA SER A 2 -27.92 -2.42 20.53
C SER A 2 -26.98 -2.43 21.74
N ALA A 3 -27.48 -2.82 22.92
CA ALA A 3 -26.71 -2.79 24.17
C ALA A 3 -25.51 -3.76 24.21
N ASN A 4 -25.51 -4.80 23.38
CA ASN A 4 -24.47 -5.83 23.33
C ASN A 4 -23.65 -5.83 22.04
N ASN A 5 -23.84 -4.84 21.15
CA ASN A 5 -23.07 -4.76 19.91
C ASN A 5 -21.66 -4.22 20.19
N PRO A 6 -20.60 -5.01 19.99
CA PRO A 6 -19.23 -4.59 20.31
C PRO A 6 -18.77 -3.38 19.50
N LEU A 7 -19.34 -3.15 18.31
CA LEU A 7 -18.99 -2.01 17.46
C LEU A 7 -19.59 -0.67 17.98
N LEU A 8 -20.54 -0.74 18.89
CA LEU A 8 -21.14 0.44 19.54
C LEU A 8 -20.51 0.75 20.90
N GLN A 9 -19.59 -0.08 21.37
CA GLN A 9 -18.92 0.11 22.66
C GLN A 9 -17.56 0.78 22.49
N PRO A 10 -17.15 1.65 23.39
CA PRO A 10 -15.80 2.18 23.39
C PRO A 10 -14.80 1.04 23.68
N TYR A 11 -13.60 1.11 23.10
CA TYR A 11 -12.55 0.14 23.31
C TYR A 11 -11.18 0.82 23.30
N ASP A 12 -10.23 0.17 23.92
CA ASP A 12 -8.81 0.52 23.82
C ASP A 12 -8.20 -0.05 22.53
N LEU A 13 -8.37 -1.36 22.31
CA LEU A 13 -8.07 -2.05 21.06
C LEU A 13 -9.35 -2.70 20.53
N PRO A 14 -9.52 -2.82 19.19
CA PRO A 14 -10.74 -3.40 18.65
C PRO A 14 -10.99 -4.82 19.17
N PRO A 15 -12.24 -5.14 19.56
CA PRO A 15 -12.60 -6.47 20.06
C PRO A 15 -12.82 -7.45 18.92
N PHE A 16 -11.76 -7.77 18.16
CA PHE A 16 -11.83 -8.52 16.91
C PHE A 16 -12.58 -9.84 17.02
N SER A 17 -12.33 -10.62 18.07
CA SER A 17 -12.97 -11.94 18.26
C SER A 17 -14.47 -11.86 18.59
N ALA A 18 -14.92 -10.72 19.08
CA ALA A 18 -16.33 -10.48 19.41
C ALA A 18 -17.15 -9.95 18.23
N ILE A 19 -16.50 -9.45 17.20
CA ILE A 19 -17.17 -8.84 16.04
C ILE A 19 -17.69 -9.94 15.12
N ARG A 20 -18.99 -9.90 14.83
CA ARG A 20 -19.70 -10.82 13.94
C ARG A 20 -20.37 -10.05 12.81
N ALA A 21 -20.63 -10.73 11.70
CA ALA A 21 -21.33 -10.13 10.54
C ALA A 21 -22.64 -9.47 10.95
N GLU A 22 -23.41 -10.08 11.85
CA GLU A 22 -24.71 -9.57 12.34
C GLU A 22 -24.62 -8.23 13.10
N HIS A 23 -23.43 -7.86 13.60
CA HIS A 23 -23.21 -6.60 14.31
C HIS A 23 -23.02 -5.40 13.38
N VAL A 24 -22.60 -5.63 12.16
CA VAL A 24 -22.03 -4.60 11.28
C VAL A 24 -23.08 -3.59 10.84
N GLN A 25 -24.11 -4.04 10.12
CA GLN A 25 -25.11 -3.13 9.58
C GLN A 25 -25.88 -2.38 10.66
N PRO A 26 -26.37 -3.03 11.74
CA PRO A 26 -27.05 -2.32 12.81
C PRO A 26 -26.20 -1.25 13.48
N ALA A 27 -24.91 -1.52 13.71
CA ALA A 27 -24.00 -0.55 14.32
C ALA A 27 -23.78 0.67 13.42
N ILE A 28 -23.52 0.46 12.15
CA ILE A 28 -23.29 1.55 11.20
C ILE A 28 -24.54 2.40 11.03
N GLU A 29 -25.71 1.78 10.87
CA GLU A 29 -26.98 2.52 10.78
C GLU A 29 -27.23 3.39 12.02
N GLN A 30 -26.98 2.85 13.20
CA GLN A 30 -27.14 3.59 14.47
C GLN A 30 -26.18 4.78 14.55
N ILE A 31 -24.89 4.56 14.23
CA ILE A 31 -23.88 5.62 14.29
C ILE A 31 -24.18 6.73 13.29
N LEU A 32 -24.59 6.38 12.07
CA LEU A 32 -24.93 7.39 11.07
C LEU A 32 -26.15 8.22 11.50
N ALA A 33 -27.17 7.60 12.08
CA ALA A 33 -28.33 8.30 12.60
C ALA A 33 -27.95 9.23 13.77
N ASP A 34 -27.15 8.74 14.71
CA ASP A 34 -26.67 9.54 15.85
C ASP A 34 -25.80 10.71 15.37
N ASN A 35 -24.93 10.49 14.40
CA ASN A 35 -24.08 11.53 13.85
C ASN A 35 -24.88 12.62 13.15
N ARG A 36 -25.90 12.27 12.37
CA ARG A 36 -26.79 13.27 11.74
C ARG A 36 -27.49 14.15 12.76
N ALA A 37 -28.00 13.57 13.83
CA ALA A 37 -28.62 14.32 14.92
C ALA A 37 -27.62 15.22 15.62
N ALA A 38 -26.42 14.71 15.92
CA ALA A 38 -25.36 15.47 16.57
C ALA A 38 -24.87 16.64 15.70
N ILE A 39 -24.73 16.45 14.39
CA ILE A 39 -24.36 17.52 13.46
C ILE A 39 -25.39 18.63 13.43
N ALA A 40 -26.67 18.29 13.42
CA ALA A 40 -27.73 19.28 13.51
C ALA A 40 -27.64 20.10 14.80
N ASP A 41 -27.36 19.47 15.94
CA ASP A 41 -27.16 20.14 17.24
C ASP A 41 -25.90 21.02 17.22
N ILE A 42 -24.82 20.57 16.64
CA ILE A 42 -23.56 21.35 16.49
C ILE A 42 -23.86 22.62 15.69
N LEU A 43 -24.51 22.51 14.54
CA LEU A 43 -24.84 23.64 13.69
C LEU A 43 -25.77 24.63 14.38
N GLN A 44 -26.73 24.13 15.14
CA GLN A 44 -27.63 24.97 15.90
C GLN A 44 -26.90 25.73 17.01
N SER A 45 -26.02 25.07 17.76
CA SER A 45 -25.31 25.68 18.90
C SER A 45 -24.18 26.63 18.48
N GLN A 46 -23.47 26.30 17.40
CA GLN A 46 -22.36 27.12 16.93
C GLN A 46 -22.83 28.35 16.12
N GLY A 47 -23.93 28.23 15.40
CA GLY A 47 -24.51 29.32 14.66
C GLY A 47 -23.54 30.02 13.72
N LYS A 48 -23.46 31.34 13.80
CA LYS A 48 -22.58 32.18 12.98
C LYS A 48 -21.20 32.43 13.61
N ASN A 49 -21.02 32.01 14.87
CA ASN A 49 -19.77 32.23 15.63
C ASN A 49 -19.20 30.88 16.12
N PRO A 50 -18.82 30.00 15.21
CA PRO A 50 -18.24 28.70 15.59
C PRO A 50 -16.89 28.87 16.24
N THR A 51 -16.57 27.92 17.15
CA THR A 51 -15.23 27.80 17.75
C THR A 51 -14.57 26.52 17.30
N TRP A 52 -13.25 26.46 17.44
CA TRP A 52 -12.49 25.23 17.14
C TRP A 52 -13.05 24.03 17.94
N ALA A 53 -13.20 24.20 19.25
CA ALA A 53 -13.71 23.14 20.11
C ALA A 53 -15.16 22.75 19.78
N GLY A 54 -16.01 23.71 19.54
CA GLY A 54 -17.45 23.50 19.30
C GLY A 54 -17.76 22.93 17.91
N LEU A 55 -16.90 23.18 16.93
CA LEU A 55 -17.09 22.70 15.55
C LEU A 55 -16.12 21.59 15.19
N VAL A 56 -14.82 21.86 15.17
CA VAL A 56 -13.83 20.90 14.65
C VAL A 56 -13.65 19.71 15.59
N LEU A 57 -13.43 19.95 16.89
CA LEU A 57 -13.26 18.85 17.84
C LEU A 57 -14.56 18.04 17.99
N ALA A 58 -15.71 18.71 17.94
CA ALA A 58 -17.00 18.02 17.99
C ALA A 58 -17.20 17.12 16.76
N MET A 59 -16.84 17.59 15.57
CA MET A 59 -16.88 16.75 14.34
C MET A 59 -15.88 15.62 14.41
N ASP A 60 -14.67 15.83 14.94
CA ASP A 60 -13.67 14.80 15.12
C ASP A 60 -14.17 13.66 16.02
N GLU A 61 -14.91 13.95 17.07
CA GLU A 61 -15.52 12.93 17.93
C GLU A 61 -16.49 12.02 17.14
N LEU A 62 -17.29 12.61 16.26
CA LEU A 62 -18.22 11.86 15.42
C LEU A 62 -17.48 11.00 14.40
N ASN A 63 -16.45 11.54 13.78
CA ASN A 63 -15.63 10.84 12.82
C ASN A 63 -14.84 9.69 13.47
N ASP A 64 -14.31 9.90 14.68
CA ASP A 64 -13.62 8.87 15.44
C ASP A 64 -14.55 7.71 15.82
N ARG A 65 -15.75 8.00 16.25
CA ARG A 65 -16.76 6.98 16.57
C ARG A 65 -17.08 6.11 15.35
N LEU A 66 -17.32 6.74 14.22
CA LEU A 66 -17.60 6.02 12.97
C LEU A 66 -16.37 5.19 12.53
N GLY A 67 -15.19 5.77 12.56
CA GLY A 67 -13.94 5.08 12.25
C GLY A 67 -13.64 3.91 13.18
N ALA A 68 -13.91 4.07 14.47
CA ALA A 68 -13.72 3.00 15.45
C ALA A 68 -14.64 1.80 15.22
N ALA A 69 -15.83 2.01 14.65
CA ALA A 69 -16.73 0.93 14.26
C ALA A 69 -16.39 0.34 12.91
N TRP A 70 -16.10 1.17 11.91
CA TRP A 70 -15.91 0.71 10.54
C TRP A 70 -14.51 0.17 10.25
N SER A 71 -13.46 0.75 10.84
CA SER A 71 -12.07 0.32 10.61
C SER A 71 -11.84 -1.17 10.92
N PRO A 72 -12.29 -1.71 12.08
CA PRO A 72 -12.14 -3.15 12.34
C PRO A 72 -12.91 -4.03 11.34
N VAL A 73 -14.09 -3.61 10.91
CA VAL A 73 -14.90 -4.34 9.92
C VAL A 73 -14.19 -4.39 8.58
N SER A 74 -13.72 -3.25 8.11
CA SER A 74 -12.97 -3.14 6.85
C SER A 74 -11.69 -3.98 6.89
N HIS A 75 -10.98 -3.92 8.01
CA HIS A 75 -9.78 -4.72 8.23
C HIS A 75 -10.09 -6.23 8.18
N LEU A 76 -11.08 -6.69 8.94
CA LEU A 76 -11.48 -8.10 8.95
C LEU A 76 -11.95 -8.57 7.57
N ASN A 77 -12.67 -7.73 6.83
CA ASN A 77 -13.08 -8.05 5.46
C ASN A 77 -11.86 -8.29 4.53
N ALA A 78 -10.77 -7.60 4.77
CA ALA A 78 -9.53 -7.77 3.99
C ALA A 78 -8.70 -8.99 4.43
N VAL A 79 -8.64 -9.29 5.73
CA VAL A 79 -7.70 -10.28 6.30
C VAL A 79 -8.35 -11.57 6.78
N CYS A 80 -9.67 -11.59 6.98
CA CYS A 80 -10.47 -12.73 7.42
C CYS A 80 -11.80 -12.78 6.66
N ASN A 81 -11.73 -12.74 5.34
CA ASN A 81 -12.92 -12.66 4.50
C ASN A 81 -13.79 -13.92 4.65
N SER A 82 -15.10 -13.69 4.71
CA SER A 82 -16.12 -14.74 4.67
C SER A 82 -17.32 -14.24 3.88
N ALA A 83 -18.17 -15.14 3.40
CA ALA A 83 -19.37 -14.76 2.67
C ALA A 83 -20.29 -13.87 3.51
N GLU A 84 -20.46 -14.21 4.79
CA GLU A 84 -21.33 -13.48 5.72
C GLU A 84 -20.78 -12.06 6.02
N LEU A 85 -19.48 -11.96 6.28
CA LEU A 85 -18.85 -10.67 6.57
C LEU A 85 -18.83 -9.77 5.33
N ARG A 86 -18.53 -10.36 4.17
CA ARG A 86 -18.56 -9.64 2.89
C ARG A 86 -19.94 -9.05 2.61
N GLU A 87 -20.98 -9.85 2.79
CA GLU A 87 -22.37 -9.39 2.60
C GLU A 87 -22.70 -8.23 3.54
N ALA A 88 -22.36 -8.34 4.83
CA ALA A 88 -22.57 -7.29 5.81
C ALA A 88 -21.78 -6.02 5.49
N TYR A 89 -20.51 -6.17 5.08
CA TYR A 89 -19.65 -5.06 4.66
C TYR A 89 -20.26 -4.33 3.45
N GLU A 90 -20.62 -5.06 2.41
CA GLU A 90 -21.21 -4.48 1.20
C GLU A 90 -22.56 -3.80 1.46
N ALA A 91 -23.35 -4.35 2.35
CA ALA A 91 -24.65 -3.75 2.72
C ALA A 91 -24.50 -2.35 3.32
N CYS A 92 -23.36 -2.04 3.93
CA CYS A 92 -23.08 -0.73 4.54
C CYS A 92 -22.54 0.30 3.53
N LEU A 93 -21.96 -0.12 2.41
CA LEU A 93 -21.29 0.79 1.49
C LEU A 93 -22.19 1.90 0.95
N PRO A 94 -23.44 1.65 0.51
CA PRO A 94 -24.30 2.72 0.04
C PRO A 94 -24.59 3.77 1.12
N ALA A 95 -24.86 3.35 2.35
CA ALA A 95 -25.16 4.25 3.46
C ALA A 95 -23.95 5.09 3.86
N LEU A 96 -22.76 4.49 3.88
CA LEU A 96 -21.51 5.19 4.18
C LEU A 96 -21.15 6.20 3.08
N SER A 97 -21.30 5.83 1.83
CA SER A 97 -21.09 6.73 0.69
C SER A 97 -22.06 7.89 0.71
N ALA A 98 -23.35 7.63 0.95
CA ALA A 98 -24.37 8.67 1.06
C ALA A 98 -24.08 9.65 2.20
N TYR A 99 -23.69 9.14 3.37
CA TYR A 99 -23.33 9.96 4.52
C TYR A 99 -22.13 10.86 4.22
N SER A 100 -21.07 10.30 3.64
CA SER A 100 -19.86 11.05 3.28
C SER A 100 -20.18 12.18 2.30
N THR A 101 -20.95 11.89 1.26
CA THR A 101 -21.36 12.90 0.27
C THR A 101 -22.25 13.96 0.88
N GLU A 102 -23.22 13.56 1.72
CA GLU A 102 -24.11 14.47 2.44
C GLU A 102 -23.32 15.45 3.30
N MET A 103 -22.29 14.98 4.01
CA MET A 103 -21.41 15.84 4.81
C MET A 103 -20.63 16.81 3.94
N GLY A 104 -20.05 16.34 2.84
CA GLY A 104 -19.31 17.18 1.91
C GLY A 104 -20.17 18.18 1.14
N GLN A 105 -21.49 17.96 1.08
CA GLN A 105 -22.46 18.85 0.42
C GLN A 105 -23.35 19.61 1.43
N ASN A 106 -23.07 19.52 2.71
CA ASN A 106 -23.81 20.23 3.74
C ASN A 106 -23.39 21.71 3.75
N ARG A 107 -24.25 22.57 3.22
CA ARG A 107 -23.93 24.00 3.06
C ARG A 107 -23.80 24.72 4.40
N GLU A 108 -24.62 24.40 5.38
CA GLU A 108 -24.48 24.99 6.71
C GLU A 108 -23.16 24.62 7.37
N LEU A 109 -22.74 23.39 7.20
CA LEU A 109 -21.45 22.90 7.71
C LEU A 109 -20.28 23.61 7.01
N PHE A 110 -20.33 23.74 5.70
CA PHE A 110 -19.35 24.49 4.93
C PHE A 110 -19.24 25.95 5.39
N GLN A 111 -20.38 26.61 5.56
CA GLN A 111 -20.45 27.99 6.06
C GLN A 111 -19.89 28.12 7.47
N ALA A 112 -20.09 27.14 8.32
CA ALA A 112 -19.51 27.12 9.67
C ALA A 112 -17.98 27.03 9.62
N PHE A 113 -17.43 26.18 8.76
CA PHE A 113 -15.96 26.09 8.57
C PHE A 113 -15.40 27.39 7.99
N GLU A 114 -16.07 28.02 7.03
CA GLU A 114 -15.65 29.34 6.50
C GLU A 114 -15.65 30.41 7.58
N ALA A 115 -16.72 30.44 8.40
CA ALA A 115 -16.84 31.40 9.48
C ALA A 115 -15.73 31.23 10.53
N LEU A 116 -15.40 29.97 10.86
CA LEU A 116 -14.29 29.68 11.78
C LEU A 116 -12.96 30.13 11.21
N ALA A 117 -12.71 29.85 9.93
CA ALA A 117 -11.47 30.24 9.25
C ALA A 117 -11.27 31.77 9.23
N ASN A 118 -12.35 32.53 9.19
CA ASN A 118 -12.35 34.00 9.17
C ASN A 118 -12.58 34.61 10.57
N SER A 119 -12.65 33.81 11.62
CA SER A 119 -12.94 34.28 12.98
C SER A 119 -11.70 34.90 13.64
N PRO A 120 -11.90 35.73 14.69
CA PRO A 120 -10.76 36.23 15.49
C PRO A 120 -9.94 35.11 16.13
N GLU A 121 -10.55 34.00 16.54
CA GLU A 121 -9.86 32.82 17.09
C GLU A 121 -8.83 32.26 16.11
N ALA A 122 -9.15 32.26 14.81
CA ALA A 122 -8.27 31.70 13.77
C ALA A 122 -6.93 32.43 13.65
N ALA A 123 -6.84 33.67 14.06
CA ALA A 123 -5.58 34.42 14.07
C ALA A 123 -4.53 33.79 14.99
N GLY A 124 -4.96 33.05 16.02
CA GLY A 124 -4.09 32.34 16.95
C GLY A 124 -3.88 30.86 16.63
N PHE A 125 -4.42 30.35 15.54
CA PHE A 125 -4.28 28.95 15.15
C PHE A 125 -2.86 28.62 14.74
N ASP A 126 -2.41 27.41 15.12
CA ASP A 126 -1.14 26.86 14.66
C ASP A 126 -1.23 26.39 13.19
N VAL A 127 -0.11 25.93 12.67
CA VAL A 127 -0.01 25.46 11.28
C VAL A 127 -0.95 24.28 11.03
N ALA A 128 -1.04 23.33 11.97
CA ALA A 128 -1.91 22.17 11.83
C ALA A 128 -3.40 22.55 11.74
N GLN A 129 -3.84 23.46 12.61
CA GLN A 129 -5.21 23.96 12.61
C GLN A 129 -5.56 24.68 11.29
N LYS A 130 -4.65 25.55 10.81
CA LYS A 130 -4.83 26.26 9.54
C LYS A 130 -4.90 25.30 8.37
N THR A 131 -4.04 24.30 8.34
CA THR A 131 -4.02 23.27 7.28
C THR A 131 -5.33 22.45 7.28
N ILE A 132 -5.85 22.08 8.45
CA ILE A 132 -7.13 21.37 8.55
C ILE A 132 -8.26 22.21 7.94
N LEU A 133 -8.31 23.50 8.22
CA LEU A 133 -9.35 24.35 7.67
C LEU A 133 -9.21 24.51 6.14
N GLU A 134 -7.99 24.67 5.64
CA GLU A 134 -7.75 24.71 4.20
C GLU A 134 -8.16 23.42 3.50
N HIS A 135 -7.77 22.26 4.06
CA HIS A 135 -8.15 20.97 3.52
C HIS A 135 -9.65 20.75 3.59
N SER A 136 -10.29 21.12 4.69
CA SER A 136 -11.74 20.98 4.84
C SER A 136 -12.51 21.79 3.81
N LEU A 137 -12.14 23.05 3.61
CA LEU A 137 -12.80 23.93 2.62
C LEU A 137 -12.57 23.41 1.19
N ARG A 138 -11.36 22.97 0.88
CA ARG A 138 -11.05 22.31 -0.40
C ARG A 138 -11.93 21.08 -0.61
N ASP A 139 -12.05 20.23 0.39
CA ASP A 139 -12.77 18.97 0.29
C ASP A 139 -14.27 19.17 0.15
N PHE A 140 -14.85 20.23 0.74
CA PHE A 140 -16.22 20.62 0.46
C PHE A 140 -16.42 20.94 -1.03
N ARG A 141 -15.49 21.69 -1.63
CA ARG A 141 -15.54 22.01 -3.07
C ARG A 141 -15.39 20.76 -3.93
N LEU A 142 -14.50 19.87 -3.57
CA LEU A 142 -14.31 18.59 -4.27
C LEU A 142 -15.47 17.62 -4.06
N SER A 143 -16.32 17.85 -3.08
CA SER A 143 -17.56 17.10 -2.85
C SER A 143 -18.78 17.71 -3.56
N GLY A 144 -18.57 18.80 -4.30
CA GLY A 144 -19.63 19.42 -5.11
C GLY A 144 -20.49 20.42 -4.37
N ILE A 145 -19.96 21.09 -3.31
CA ILE A 145 -20.74 22.09 -2.54
C ILE A 145 -21.26 23.24 -3.42
N ASP A 146 -20.52 23.58 -4.47
CA ASP A 146 -20.87 24.66 -5.37
C ASP A 146 -21.72 24.23 -6.57
N LEU A 147 -22.06 22.94 -6.67
CA LEU A 147 -22.86 22.40 -7.77
C LEU A 147 -24.36 22.69 -7.55
N PRO A 148 -25.14 22.86 -8.65
CA PRO A 148 -26.59 22.89 -8.58
C PRO A 148 -27.16 21.58 -7.96
N PRO A 149 -28.34 21.60 -7.34
CA PRO A 149 -28.89 20.43 -6.64
C PRO A 149 -28.95 19.15 -7.47
N GLU A 150 -29.31 19.23 -8.76
CA GLU A 150 -29.38 18.07 -9.63
C GLU A 150 -28.00 17.43 -9.88
N GLN A 151 -26.98 18.27 -10.03
CA GLN A 151 -25.59 17.80 -10.20
C GLN A 151 -25.01 17.27 -8.88
N GLN A 152 -25.39 17.84 -7.75
CA GLN A 152 -25.04 17.32 -6.43
C GLN A 152 -25.59 15.91 -6.22
N LYS A 153 -26.84 15.69 -6.62
CA LYS A 153 -27.45 14.36 -6.57
C LYS A 153 -26.71 13.38 -7.49
N ARG A 154 -26.38 13.81 -8.72
CA ARG A 154 -25.60 12.96 -9.64
C ARG A 154 -24.24 12.62 -9.07
N TYR A 155 -23.55 13.58 -8.47
CA TYR A 155 -22.27 13.36 -7.78
C TYR A 155 -22.43 12.26 -6.72
N ALA A 156 -23.46 12.34 -5.89
CA ALA A 156 -23.74 11.35 -4.84
C ALA A 156 -23.96 9.95 -5.42
N ASP A 157 -24.74 9.84 -6.49
CA ASP A 157 -25.01 8.57 -7.16
C ASP A 157 -23.74 7.97 -7.77
N VAL A 158 -22.90 8.80 -8.38
CA VAL A 158 -21.62 8.37 -8.95
C VAL A 158 -20.68 7.87 -7.85
N GLN A 159 -20.54 8.59 -6.76
CA GLN A 159 -19.68 8.17 -5.64
C GLN A 159 -20.14 6.86 -5.01
N SER A 160 -21.46 6.70 -4.82
CA SER A 160 -22.01 5.45 -4.32
C SER A 160 -21.73 4.28 -5.24
N LYS A 161 -21.90 4.48 -6.54
CA LYS A 161 -21.62 3.42 -7.54
C LYS A 161 -20.14 3.09 -7.63
N LEU A 162 -19.25 4.08 -7.54
CA LEU A 162 -17.80 3.87 -7.51
C LEU A 162 -17.37 3.05 -6.29
N SER A 163 -17.95 3.34 -5.13
CA SER A 163 -17.69 2.55 -3.91
C SER A 163 -18.11 1.09 -4.07
N GLU A 164 -19.30 0.85 -4.60
CA GLU A 164 -19.79 -0.50 -4.92
C GLU A 164 -18.87 -1.22 -5.90
N LEU A 165 -18.50 -0.55 -6.99
CA LEU A 165 -17.66 -1.15 -8.03
C LEU A 165 -16.24 -1.46 -7.56
N GLY A 166 -15.66 -0.61 -6.71
CA GLY A 166 -14.36 -0.88 -6.09
C GLY A 166 -14.39 -2.14 -5.24
N SER A 167 -15.43 -2.31 -4.43
CA SER A 167 -15.63 -3.53 -3.65
C SER A 167 -15.83 -4.75 -4.54
N THR A 168 -16.63 -4.63 -5.60
CA THR A 168 -16.84 -5.69 -6.59
C THR A 168 -15.53 -6.11 -7.24
N PHE A 169 -14.71 -5.15 -7.66
CA PHE A 169 -13.39 -5.43 -8.24
C PHE A 169 -12.51 -6.25 -7.29
N SER A 170 -12.41 -5.81 -6.06
CA SER A 170 -11.60 -6.47 -5.04
C SER A 170 -12.07 -7.89 -4.74
N ASN A 171 -13.38 -8.07 -4.59
CA ASN A 171 -13.98 -9.38 -4.32
C ASN A 171 -13.82 -10.35 -5.48
N GLN A 172 -14.05 -9.89 -6.71
CA GLN A 172 -13.88 -10.72 -7.89
C GLN A 172 -12.42 -11.15 -8.08
N LEU A 173 -11.46 -10.27 -7.78
CA LEU A 173 -10.04 -10.62 -7.82
C LEU A 173 -9.70 -11.67 -6.77
N LEU A 174 -10.19 -11.52 -5.54
CA LEU A 174 -9.96 -12.50 -4.47
C LEU A 174 -10.55 -13.86 -4.85
N ASP A 175 -11.79 -13.88 -5.32
CA ASP A 175 -12.48 -15.10 -5.73
C ASP A 175 -11.77 -15.78 -6.90
N ALA A 176 -11.33 -15.01 -7.90
CA ALA A 176 -10.57 -15.52 -9.03
C ALA A 176 -9.22 -16.13 -8.60
N THR A 177 -8.55 -15.48 -7.64
CA THR A 177 -7.28 -15.99 -7.10
C THR A 177 -7.48 -17.34 -6.41
N GLN A 178 -8.59 -17.53 -5.72
CA GLN A 178 -8.88 -18.77 -4.97
C GLN A 178 -9.59 -19.83 -5.80
N ALA A 179 -10.16 -19.48 -6.95
CA ALA A 179 -10.91 -20.40 -7.79
C ALA A 179 -10.05 -21.40 -8.56
N TRP A 180 -8.74 -21.13 -8.67
CA TRP A 180 -7.83 -22.01 -9.40
C TRP A 180 -6.81 -22.66 -8.46
N THR A 181 -6.66 -23.96 -8.60
CA THR A 181 -5.60 -24.73 -7.95
C THR A 181 -5.14 -25.83 -8.91
N LYS A 182 -3.92 -26.29 -8.73
CA LYS A 182 -3.41 -27.47 -9.44
C LYS A 182 -2.93 -28.50 -8.42
N HIS A 183 -3.61 -29.64 -8.41
CA HIS A 183 -3.23 -30.78 -7.60
C HIS A 183 -2.13 -31.57 -8.30
N VAL A 184 -1.00 -31.76 -7.63
CA VAL A 184 0.17 -32.50 -8.13
C VAL A 184 0.41 -33.70 -7.24
N THR A 185 0.50 -34.89 -7.84
CA THR A 185 0.79 -36.14 -7.13
C THR A 185 2.15 -36.71 -7.51
N ASP A 186 2.69 -36.32 -8.67
CA ASP A 186 4.02 -36.75 -9.14
C ASP A 186 5.06 -35.70 -8.75
N GLN A 187 5.96 -36.09 -7.85
CA GLN A 187 7.03 -35.22 -7.35
C GLN A 187 7.96 -34.73 -8.48
N ALA A 188 8.09 -35.46 -9.58
CA ALA A 188 8.93 -35.07 -10.72
C ALA A 188 8.45 -33.76 -11.35
N THR A 189 7.16 -33.45 -11.31
CA THR A 189 6.59 -32.20 -11.80
C THR A 189 7.12 -31.00 -11.02
N LEU A 190 7.51 -31.18 -9.76
CA LEU A 190 8.00 -30.13 -8.86
C LEU A 190 9.53 -30.00 -8.87
N ALA A 191 10.21 -30.63 -9.83
CA ALA A 191 11.66 -30.53 -9.95
C ALA A 191 12.12 -29.06 -9.99
N GLY A 192 13.15 -28.75 -9.21
CA GLY A 192 13.69 -27.39 -9.10
C GLY A 192 13.07 -26.55 -7.98
N LEU A 193 11.89 -26.88 -7.52
CA LEU A 193 11.27 -26.17 -6.38
C LEU A 193 12.06 -26.40 -5.11
N THR A 194 12.12 -25.37 -4.27
CA THR A 194 12.79 -25.44 -2.97
C THR A 194 12.03 -26.38 -2.02
N ASP A 195 12.70 -26.87 -1.00
CA ASP A 195 12.07 -27.73 0.03
C ASP A 195 10.98 -26.95 0.76
N SER A 196 11.20 -25.68 1.05
CA SER A 196 10.20 -24.83 1.70
C SER A 196 8.95 -24.65 0.85
N ALA A 197 9.10 -24.44 -0.45
CA ALA A 197 7.97 -24.33 -1.38
C ALA A 197 7.17 -25.63 -1.45
N LYS A 198 7.85 -26.77 -1.55
CA LYS A 198 7.19 -28.10 -1.53
C LYS A 198 6.44 -28.34 -0.24
N ALA A 199 7.02 -27.97 0.90
CA ALA A 199 6.36 -28.11 2.20
C ALA A 199 5.09 -27.26 2.29
N GLN A 200 5.10 -26.02 1.79
CA GLN A 200 3.92 -25.16 1.74
C GLN A 200 2.83 -25.74 0.83
N MET A 201 3.21 -26.28 -0.31
CA MET A 201 2.28 -26.91 -1.25
C MET A 201 1.68 -28.19 -0.68
N ALA A 202 2.47 -28.97 0.06
CA ALA A 202 2.00 -30.16 0.76
C ALA A 202 0.99 -29.79 1.86
N ALA A 203 1.27 -28.75 2.63
CA ALA A 203 0.35 -28.22 3.66
C ALA A 203 -0.97 -27.75 3.04
N ALA A 204 -0.90 -27.05 1.90
CA ALA A 204 -2.10 -26.59 1.18
C ALA A 204 -2.95 -27.76 0.69
N ALA A 205 -2.33 -28.84 0.21
CA ALA A 205 -3.02 -30.07 -0.19
C ALA A 205 -3.70 -30.73 1.00
N GLN A 206 -2.97 -30.87 2.11
CA GLN A 206 -3.49 -31.48 3.34
C GLN A 206 -4.70 -30.72 3.89
N ALA A 207 -4.67 -29.40 3.86
CA ALA A 207 -5.78 -28.55 4.29
C ALA A 207 -7.06 -28.80 3.48
N LYS A 208 -6.93 -29.30 2.26
CA LYS A 208 -8.04 -29.68 1.37
C LYS A 208 -8.34 -31.18 1.41
N GLY A 209 -7.68 -31.94 2.28
CA GLY A 209 -7.85 -33.40 2.35
C GLY A 209 -7.26 -34.15 1.16
N LEU A 210 -6.26 -33.57 0.48
CA LEU A 210 -5.61 -34.15 -0.68
C LEU A 210 -4.22 -34.67 -0.33
N ASP A 211 -3.82 -35.75 -0.99
CA ASP A 211 -2.45 -36.24 -0.97
C ASP A 211 -1.57 -35.39 -1.91
N GLY A 212 -0.25 -35.45 -1.73
CA GLY A 212 0.69 -34.76 -2.61
C GLY A 212 0.76 -33.25 -2.34
N TRP A 213 0.66 -32.46 -3.39
CA TRP A 213 0.91 -31.02 -3.35
C TRP A 213 -0.21 -30.24 -4.06
N LEU A 214 -0.47 -29.03 -3.58
CA LEU A 214 -1.43 -28.13 -4.20
C LEU A 214 -0.76 -26.81 -4.52
N ILE A 215 -0.71 -26.47 -5.83
CA ILE A 215 -0.28 -25.16 -6.31
C ILE A 215 -1.48 -24.23 -6.32
N THR A 216 -1.33 -23.05 -5.74
CA THR A 216 -2.36 -22.01 -5.71
C THR A 216 -1.88 -20.75 -6.44
N LEU A 217 -2.78 -19.78 -6.60
CA LEU A 217 -2.43 -18.47 -7.15
C LEU A 217 -2.12 -17.42 -6.07
N GLU A 218 -1.99 -17.82 -4.83
CA GLU A 218 -1.39 -16.98 -3.81
C GLU A 218 0.06 -16.70 -4.17
N PHE A 219 0.53 -15.49 -3.88
CA PHE A 219 1.81 -15.02 -4.40
C PHE A 219 2.99 -15.95 -4.08
N PRO A 220 3.17 -16.47 -2.84
CA PRO A 220 4.30 -17.37 -2.57
C PRO A 220 4.31 -18.64 -3.42
N SER A 221 3.14 -19.22 -3.68
CA SER A 221 3.00 -20.41 -4.53
C SER A 221 3.32 -20.08 -6.00
N TYR A 222 2.72 -19.02 -6.51
CA TYR A 222 2.97 -18.53 -7.87
C TYR A 222 4.46 -18.17 -8.07
N TYR A 223 5.03 -17.40 -7.16
CA TYR A 223 6.43 -16.98 -7.22
C TYR A 223 7.38 -18.17 -7.23
N ALA A 224 7.14 -19.17 -6.39
CA ALA A 224 7.98 -20.36 -6.32
C ALA A 224 8.01 -21.12 -7.67
N VAL A 225 6.85 -21.28 -8.30
CA VAL A 225 6.76 -21.95 -9.61
C VAL A 225 7.50 -21.13 -10.69
N MET A 226 7.23 -19.83 -10.76
CA MET A 226 7.85 -18.97 -11.80
C MET A 226 9.37 -18.89 -11.66
N THR A 227 9.88 -18.90 -10.43
CA THR A 227 11.31 -18.71 -10.16
C THR A 227 12.09 -20.02 -10.23
N TYR A 228 11.51 -21.13 -9.77
CA TYR A 228 12.29 -22.35 -9.52
C TYR A 228 11.84 -23.59 -10.29
N ALA A 229 10.60 -23.67 -10.78
CA ALA A 229 10.14 -24.87 -11.45
C ALA A 229 10.88 -25.11 -12.77
N GLN A 230 11.51 -26.28 -12.91
CA GLN A 230 12.22 -26.69 -14.13
C GLN A 230 11.24 -27.03 -15.26
N ASP A 231 10.05 -27.49 -14.93
CA ASP A 231 9.01 -27.84 -15.90
C ASP A 231 8.44 -26.56 -16.54
N ARG A 232 8.86 -26.29 -17.77
CA ARG A 232 8.41 -25.11 -18.53
C ARG A 232 6.91 -25.11 -18.75
N ALA A 233 6.31 -26.27 -19.00
CA ALA A 233 4.86 -26.40 -19.19
C ALA A 233 4.10 -26.02 -17.90
N LEU A 234 4.64 -26.39 -16.76
CA LEU A 234 4.08 -25.99 -15.47
C LEU A 234 4.14 -24.47 -15.28
N ARG A 235 5.27 -23.85 -15.58
CA ARG A 235 5.40 -22.40 -15.49
C ARG A 235 4.40 -21.69 -16.41
N GLU A 236 4.27 -22.15 -17.65
CA GLU A 236 3.31 -21.60 -18.61
C GLU A 236 1.87 -21.71 -18.09
N GLU A 237 1.49 -22.87 -17.59
CA GLU A 237 0.13 -23.11 -17.03
C GLU A 237 -0.18 -22.20 -15.85
N VAL A 238 0.73 -22.11 -14.89
CA VAL A 238 0.55 -21.29 -13.68
C VAL A 238 0.58 -19.80 -14.04
N TYR A 239 1.45 -19.39 -14.95
CA TYR A 239 1.49 -18.03 -15.48
C TYR A 239 0.17 -17.65 -16.14
N ALA A 240 -0.34 -18.50 -17.03
CA ALA A 240 -1.60 -18.24 -17.73
C ALA A 240 -2.76 -18.12 -16.75
N ALA A 241 -2.83 -19.00 -15.74
CA ALA A 241 -3.87 -18.93 -14.72
C ALA A 241 -3.78 -17.63 -13.89
N TYR A 242 -2.58 -17.19 -13.55
CA TYR A 242 -2.36 -16.01 -12.72
C TYR A 242 -2.65 -14.70 -13.48
N CYS A 243 -2.09 -14.54 -14.69
CA CYS A 243 -2.20 -13.29 -15.44
C CYS A 243 -3.57 -13.10 -16.11
N THR A 244 -4.44 -14.09 -16.06
CA THR A 244 -5.81 -14.04 -16.59
C THR A 244 -6.88 -14.02 -15.51
N ARG A 245 -6.49 -13.87 -14.26
CA ARG A 245 -7.45 -13.79 -13.14
C ARG A 245 -8.46 -12.69 -13.37
N ALA A 246 -9.70 -12.97 -13.00
CA ALA A 246 -10.82 -12.01 -13.09
C ALA A 246 -10.98 -11.40 -14.49
N SER A 247 -10.89 -12.22 -15.53
CA SER A 247 -10.92 -11.75 -16.91
C SER A 247 -11.72 -12.64 -17.86
N ASP A 248 -11.74 -12.25 -19.12
CA ASP A 248 -12.33 -12.98 -20.23
C ASP A 248 -11.42 -14.08 -20.81
N GLN A 249 -10.24 -14.27 -20.24
CA GLN A 249 -9.22 -15.19 -20.73
C GLN A 249 -8.87 -16.24 -19.67
N GLY A 250 -8.16 -17.28 -20.09
CA GLY A 250 -7.61 -18.29 -19.20
C GLY A 250 -8.58 -19.41 -18.83
N PRO A 251 -8.19 -20.27 -17.85
CA PRO A 251 -8.96 -21.45 -17.50
C PRO A 251 -10.34 -21.14 -16.89
N ASN A 252 -10.49 -19.98 -16.25
CA ASN A 252 -11.75 -19.53 -15.65
C ASN A 252 -12.34 -18.32 -16.39
N ALA A 253 -12.12 -18.23 -17.70
CA ALA A 253 -12.58 -17.13 -18.53
C ALA A 253 -14.07 -16.81 -18.32
N GLY A 254 -14.37 -15.53 -18.10
CA GLY A 254 -15.72 -15.05 -17.90
C GLY A 254 -16.27 -15.20 -16.48
N GLN A 255 -15.54 -15.89 -15.59
CA GLN A 255 -15.89 -15.99 -14.18
C GLN A 255 -15.21 -14.87 -13.39
N ASN A 256 -15.98 -14.14 -12.59
CA ASN A 256 -15.46 -13.01 -11.82
C ASN A 256 -14.74 -11.98 -12.71
N ASP A 257 -15.29 -11.68 -13.88
CA ASP A 257 -14.63 -10.81 -14.86
C ASP A 257 -14.70 -9.35 -14.45
N ASN A 258 -13.55 -8.75 -14.20
CA ASN A 258 -13.41 -7.34 -13.86
C ASN A 258 -13.37 -6.40 -15.08
N GLY A 259 -13.40 -6.93 -16.30
CA GLY A 259 -13.41 -6.11 -17.52
C GLY A 259 -14.53 -5.08 -17.55
N PRO A 260 -15.81 -5.51 -17.45
CA PRO A 260 -16.94 -4.58 -17.39
C PRO A 260 -16.89 -3.64 -16.18
N VAL A 261 -16.39 -4.10 -15.04
CA VAL A 261 -16.25 -3.30 -13.83
C VAL A 261 -15.28 -2.14 -14.06
N MET A 262 -14.13 -2.41 -14.67
CA MET A 262 -13.14 -1.37 -15.00
C MET A 262 -13.72 -0.30 -15.93
N GLU A 263 -14.43 -0.70 -16.96
CA GLU A 263 -15.04 0.23 -17.92
C GLU A 263 -16.04 1.16 -17.21
N GLN A 264 -16.89 0.61 -16.36
CA GLN A 264 -17.85 1.40 -15.58
C GLN A 264 -17.14 2.37 -14.62
N ILE A 265 -16.11 1.91 -13.92
CA ILE A 265 -15.33 2.75 -13.00
C ILE A 265 -14.74 3.94 -13.76
N LEU A 266 -14.11 3.70 -14.90
CA LEU A 266 -13.46 4.74 -15.69
C LEU A 266 -14.45 5.78 -16.23
N ASP A 267 -15.59 5.34 -16.73
CA ASP A 267 -16.64 6.24 -17.21
C ASP A 267 -17.19 7.12 -16.08
N LEU A 268 -17.43 6.52 -14.92
CA LEU A 268 -17.94 7.25 -13.77
C LEU A 268 -16.90 8.24 -13.21
N ARG A 269 -15.62 7.88 -13.21
CA ARG A 269 -14.54 8.79 -12.81
C ARG A 269 -14.44 9.99 -13.75
N GLN A 270 -14.57 9.77 -15.05
CA GLN A 270 -14.57 10.84 -16.03
C GLN A 270 -15.78 11.78 -15.84
N GLU A 271 -16.96 11.23 -15.63
CA GLU A 271 -18.15 12.02 -15.31
C GLU A 271 -17.98 12.83 -14.02
N LEU A 272 -17.43 12.21 -12.97
CA LEU A 272 -17.17 12.87 -11.71
C LEU A 272 -16.25 14.09 -11.87
N ALA A 273 -15.16 13.92 -12.61
CA ALA A 273 -14.21 14.99 -12.90
C ALA A 273 -14.89 16.14 -13.64
N GLN A 274 -15.68 15.84 -14.67
CA GLN A 274 -16.39 16.83 -15.45
C GLN A 274 -17.44 17.58 -14.64
N LEU A 275 -18.17 16.89 -13.76
CA LEU A 275 -19.11 17.53 -12.82
C LEU A 275 -18.42 18.60 -11.97
N LEU A 276 -17.20 18.35 -11.53
CA LEU A 276 -16.42 19.26 -10.69
C LEU A 276 -15.64 20.30 -11.49
N GLY A 277 -15.75 20.31 -12.82
CA GLY A 277 -15.11 21.29 -13.68
C GLY A 277 -13.68 20.93 -14.13
N TYR A 278 -13.25 19.69 -13.93
CA TYR A 278 -11.96 19.20 -14.41
C TYR A 278 -12.11 18.51 -15.76
N ALA A 279 -11.11 18.66 -16.62
CA ALA A 279 -11.11 18.05 -17.94
C ALA A 279 -11.02 16.51 -17.87
N SER A 280 -10.34 15.98 -16.86
CA SER A 280 -10.14 14.54 -16.67
C SER A 280 -10.05 14.18 -15.19
N PHE A 281 -10.23 12.90 -14.89
CA PHE A 281 -10.00 12.40 -13.54
C PHE A 281 -8.55 12.54 -13.09
N ALA A 282 -7.58 12.48 -14.03
CA ALA A 282 -6.17 12.72 -13.71
C ALA A 282 -5.98 14.13 -13.12
N GLU A 283 -6.59 15.15 -13.70
CA GLU A 283 -6.53 16.52 -13.17
C GLU A 283 -7.24 16.64 -11.82
N LEU A 284 -8.41 16.03 -11.67
CA LEU A 284 -9.11 15.99 -10.39
C LEU A 284 -8.23 15.35 -9.30
N SER A 285 -7.58 14.24 -9.64
CA SER A 285 -6.67 13.54 -8.73
C SER A 285 -5.54 14.44 -8.22
N LEU A 286 -5.01 15.32 -9.06
CA LEU A 286 -3.92 16.22 -8.69
C LEU A 286 -4.34 17.34 -7.74
N ALA A 287 -5.62 17.61 -7.59
CA ALA A 287 -6.12 18.69 -6.70
C ALA A 287 -5.66 18.52 -5.25
N THR A 288 -5.32 17.31 -4.82
CA THR A 288 -4.87 16.98 -3.45
C THR A 288 -3.41 16.52 -3.41
N LYS A 289 -2.63 16.73 -4.48
CA LYS A 289 -1.26 16.18 -4.62
C LYS A 289 -0.23 17.30 -4.79
N MET A 290 1.05 16.93 -4.69
CA MET A 290 2.18 17.84 -4.90
C MET A 290 2.33 18.21 -6.37
N ALA A 291 2.16 17.27 -7.29
CA ALA A 291 2.28 17.52 -8.72
C ALA A 291 1.22 18.54 -9.16
N GLU A 292 1.64 19.50 -9.97
CA GLU A 292 0.82 20.68 -10.30
C GLU A 292 -0.03 20.49 -11.55
N SER A 293 0.40 19.60 -12.47
CA SER A 293 -0.30 19.39 -13.74
C SER A 293 -0.09 18.00 -14.30
N SER A 294 -1.00 17.58 -15.18
CA SER A 294 -0.86 16.32 -15.92
C SER A 294 0.42 16.29 -16.76
N ASP A 295 0.78 17.41 -17.38
CA ASP A 295 2.00 17.50 -18.18
C ASP A 295 3.25 17.29 -17.32
N GLN A 296 3.27 17.81 -16.09
CA GLN A 296 4.38 17.60 -15.17
C GLN A 296 4.56 16.11 -14.85
N VAL A 297 3.48 15.41 -14.56
CA VAL A 297 3.51 13.97 -14.25
C VAL A 297 3.97 13.16 -15.45
N LEU A 298 3.36 13.39 -16.60
CA LEU A 298 3.71 12.66 -17.83
C LEU A 298 5.14 12.91 -18.27
N SER A 299 5.60 14.16 -18.20
CA SER A 299 6.99 14.52 -18.50
C SER A 299 7.99 13.85 -17.57
N PHE A 300 7.68 13.82 -16.28
CA PHE A 300 8.49 13.12 -15.27
C PHE A 300 8.60 11.64 -15.59
N LEU A 301 7.49 10.97 -15.84
CA LEU A 301 7.46 9.54 -16.14
C LEU A 301 8.17 9.20 -17.44
N ARG A 302 7.96 10.02 -18.49
CA ARG A 302 8.59 9.81 -19.80
C ARG A 302 10.08 10.08 -19.76
N ASP A 303 10.54 11.07 -18.99
CA ASP A 303 11.97 11.32 -18.80
C ASP A 303 12.65 10.11 -18.13
N LEU A 304 12.05 9.57 -17.06
CA LEU A 304 12.57 8.35 -16.44
C LEU A 304 12.57 7.16 -17.40
N ALA A 305 11.50 7.00 -18.21
CA ALA A 305 11.41 5.93 -19.19
C ALA A 305 12.51 6.04 -20.27
N ARG A 306 12.72 7.23 -20.76
CA ARG A 306 13.79 7.51 -21.74
C ARG A 306 15.17 7.17 -21.22
N ARG A 307 15.45 7.51 -19.97
CA ARG A 307 16.73 7.20 -19.30
C ARG A 307 16.89 5.70 -19.00
N SER A 308 15.80 5.01 -18.68
CA SER A 308 15.81 3.62 -18.20
C SER A 308 15.73 2.59 -19.32
N LYS A 309 15.07 2.91 -20.42
CA LYS A 309 14.81 1.95 -21.51
C LYS A 309 16.08 1.35 -22.12
N PRO A 310 17.20 2.09 -22.35
CA PRO A 310 18.44 1.49 -22.80
C PRO A 310 18.99 0.42 -21.85
N PHE A 311 18.92 0.67 -20.55
CA PHE A 311 19.34 -0.31 -19.53
C PHE A 311 18.42 -1.53 -19.52
N ALA A 312 17.10 -1.34 -19.64
CA ALA A 312 16.14 -2.43 -19.75
C ALA A 312 16.37 -3.28 -20.99
N THR A 313 16.66 -2.65 -22.12
CA THR A 313 16.98 -3.35 -23.37
C THR A 313 18.23 -4.22 -23.21
N GLN A 314 19.26 -3.67 -22.57
CA GLN A 314 20.49 -4.40 -22.29
C GLN A 314 20.24 -5.57 -21.34
N ASP A 315 19.49 -5.35 -20.26
CA ASP A 315 19.11 -6.40 -19.32
C ASP A 315 18.40 -7.55 -20.02
N LEU A 316 17.45 -7.23 -20.90
CA LEU A 316 16.69 -8.25 -21.65
C LEU A 316 17.59 -9.02 -22.63
N GLN A 317 18.47 -8.32 -23.33
CA GLN A 317 19.42 -8.98 -24.24
C GLN A 317 20.33 -9.98 -23.51
N GLN A 318 20.82 -9.59 -22.35
CA GLN A 318 21.65 -10.46 -21.50
C GLN A 318 20.85 -11.67 -21.00
N LEU A 319 19.60 -11.46 -20.60
CA LEU A 319 18.73 -12.54 -20.16
C LEU A 319 18.41 -13.51 -21.30
N LYS A 320 18.10 -13.02 -22.49
CA LYS A 320 17.83 -13.85 -23.68
C LYS A 320 19.06 -14.64 -24.10
N ALA A 321 20.24 -14.03 -24.07
CA ALA A 321 21.48 -14.71 -24.39
C ALA A 321 21.76 -15.86 -23.43
N TYR A 322 21.60 -15.62 -22.14
CA TYR A 322 21.77 -16.64 -21.12
C TYR A 322 20.75 -17.78 -21.27
N ALA A 323 19.48 -17.46 -21.48
CA ALA A 323 18.44 -18.47 -21.68
C ALA A 323 18.71 -19.34 -22.91
N ALA A 324 19.20 -18.74 -24.01
CA ALA A 324 19.57 -19.47 -25.21
C ALA A 324 20.72 -20.48 -24.97
N GLU A 325 21.72 -20.09 -24.18
CA GLU A 325 22.81 -20.98 -23.77
C GLU A 325 22.27 -22.16 -22.93
N GLN A 326 21.17 -21.96 -22.21
CA GLN A 326 20.52 -23.00 -21.41
C GLN A 326 19.47 -23.80 -22.20
N GLY A 327 19.35 -23.58 -23.51
CA GLY A 327 18.45 -24.32 -24.40
C GLY A 327 17.09 -23.65 -24.60
N CYS A 328 16.86 -22.43 -24.13
CA CYS A 328 15.65 -21.66 -24.34
C CYS A 328 15.92 -20.50 -25.29
N ALA A 329 15.73 -20.71 -26.59
CA ALA A 329 15.98 -19.69 -27.61
C ALA A 329 14.80 -18.72 -27.79
N ASP A 330 13.61 -19.08 -27.30
CA ASP A 330 12.37 -18.35 -27.45
C ASP A 330 11.81 -17.90 -26.07
N LEU A 331 12.57 -17.10 -25.35
CA LEU A 331 12.21 -16.62 -24.00
C LEU A 331 10.81 -16.01 -23.99
N GLN A 332 9.96 -16.52 -23.11
CA GLN A 332 8.60 -16.05 -22.88
C GLN A 332 8.46 -15.45 -21.48
N SER A 333 7.32 -14.82 -21.21
CA SER A 333 7.05 -14.19 -19.91
C SER A 333 7.16 -15.16 -18.73
N TRP A 334 6.77 -16.42 -18.90
CA TRP A 334 6.90 -17.45 -17.86
C TRP A 334 8.32 -17.99 -17.68
N ASP A 335 9.26 -17.57 -18.50
CA ASP A 335 10.65 -17.95 -18.40
C ASP A 335 11.54 -16.90 -17.73
N SER A 336 11.08 -15.65 -17.70
CA SER A 336 11.91 -14.50 -17.27
C SER A 336 12.39 -14.62 -15.82
N GLY A 337 11.51 -14.99 -14.91
CA GLY A 337 11.86 -15.15 -13.49
C GLY A 337 12.79 -16.35 -13.28
N PHE A 338 12.53 -17.44 -13.97
CA PHE A 338 13.33 -18.67 -13.87
C PHE A 338 14.78 -18.46 -14.35
N TYR A 339 14.96 -17.95 -15.54
CA TYR A 339 16.31 -17.69 -16.07
C TYR A 339 16.95 -16.47 -15.44
N GLY A 340 16.16 -15.50 -15.01
CA GLY A 340 16.66 -14.35 -14.27
C GLY A 340 17.34 -14.74 -12.96
N GLU A 341 16.73 -15.61 -12.16
CA GLU A 341 17.34 -16.10 -10.92
C GLU A 341 18.59 -16.94 -11.19
N LYS A 342 18.58 -17.80 -12.20
CA LYS A 342 19.76 -18.57 -12.58
C LYS A 342 20.91 -17.69 -13.06
N LEU A 343 20.63 -16.67 -13.83
CA LEU A 343 21.63 -15.70 -14.29
C LEU A 343 22.23 -14.93 -13.11
N ARG A 344 21.38 -14.52 -12.18
CA ARG A 344 21.81 -13.85 -10.95
C ARG A 344 22.74 -14.75 -10.13
N GLU A 345 22.36 -16.01 -9.94
CA GLU A 345 23.20 -16.99 -9.25
C GLU A 345 24.55 -17.18 -9.96
N GLN A 346 24.54 -17.29 -11.28
CA GLN A 346 25.76 -17.46 -12.07
C GLN A 346 26.69 -16.25 -11.95
N ARG A 347 26.15 -15.03 -12.05
CA ARG A 347 26.97 -13.80 -12.03
C ARG A 347 27.51 -13.45 -10.66
N TYR A 348 26.67 -13.60 -9.66
CA TYR A 348 26.95 -13.08 -8.32
C TYR A 348 27.19 -14.19 -7.31
N SER A 349 26.98 -15.44 -7.68
CA SER A 349 27.05 -16.61 -6.78
C SER A 349 26.18 -16.46 -5.53
N VAL A 350 25.01 -15.86 -5.70
CA VAL A 350 24.03 -15.64 -4.63
C VAL A 350 22.63 -16.02 -5.11
N SER A 351 21.91 -16.77 -4.28
CA SER A 351 20.51 -17.11 -4.53
C SER A 351 19.64 -16.52 -3.45
N GLN A 352 18.38 -16.20 -3.80
CA GLN A 352 17.38 -15.76 -2.83
C GLN A 352 17.13 -16.81 -1.75
N GLU A 353 17.12 -18.08 -2.13
CA GLU A 353 16.90 -19.17 -1.18
C GLU A 353 18.08 -19.32 -0.19
N ALA A 354 19.32 -19.16 -0.65
CA ALA A 354 20.49 -19.19 0.24
C ALA A 354 20.49 -18.03 1.24
N LEU A 355 20.05 -16.84 0.80
CA LEU A 355 19.93 -15.67 1.68
C LEU A 355 18.85 -15.84 2.73
N ARG A 356 17.76 -16.52 2.40
CA ARG A 356 16.61 -16.73 3.28
C ARG A 356 17.01 -17.30 4.63
N ALA A 357 17.98 -18.20 4.69
CA ALA A 357 18.47 -18.81 5.93
C ALA A 357 19.00 -17.77 6.95
N TYR A 358 19.40 -16.60 6.47
CA TYR A 358 19.95 -15.53 7.31
C TYR A 358 18.91 -14.47 7.70
N PHE A 359 17.64 -14.63 7.28
CA PHE A 359 16.57 -13.70 7.59
C PHE A 359 15.40 -14.38 8.30
N PRO A 360 15.64 -15.04 9.46
CA PRO A 360 14.53 -15.53 10.26
C PRO A 360 13.76 -14.34 10.83
N ILE A 361 12.43 -14.46 10.89
CA ILE A 361 11.55 -13.33 11.20
C ILE A 361 11.91 -12.61 12.51
N ASP A 362 12.21 -13.34 13.57
CA ASP A 362 12.51 -12.70 14.87
C ASP A 362 13.83 -11.93 14.85
N LYS A 363 14.82 -12.41 14.10
CA LYS A 363 16.08 -11.68 13.92
C LYS A 363 15.86 -10.41 13.09
N VAL A 364 15.07 -10.50 12.03
CA VAL A 364 14.74 -9.34 11.18
C VAL A 364 14.00 -8.28 12.00
N LEU A 365 13.00 -8.68 12.78
CA LEU A 365 12.25 -7.75 13.64
C LEU A 365 13.16 -7.11 14.70
N GLY A 366 14.00 -7.91 15.36
CA GLY A 366 14.95 -7.40 16.36
C GLY A 366 15.91 -6.38 15.77
N GLY A 367 16.43 -6.63 14.56
CA GLY A 367 17.30 -5.71 13.84
C GLY A 367 16.59 -4.44 13.38
N LEU A 368 15.38 -4.57 12.85
CA LEU A 368 14.54 -3.43 12.49
C LEU A 368 14.31 -2.52 13.69
N PHE A 369 13.95 -3.10 14.84
CA PHE A 369 13.68 -2.33 16.05
C PHE A 369 14.97 -1.67 16.58
N ALA A 370 16.11 -2.34 16.47
CA ALA A 370 17.41 -1.77 16.84
C ALA A 370 17.77 -0.55 15.96
N ILE A 371 17.51 -0.63 14.66
CA ILE A 371 17.74 0.48 13.72
C ILE A 371 16.90 1.69 14.11
N VAL A 372 15.60 1.50 14.30
CA VAL A 372 14.71 2.64 14.61
C VAL A 372 14.93 3.18 16.02
N GLN A 373 15.39 2.36 16.95
CA GLN A 373 15.82 2.82 18.27
C GLN A 373 17.01 3.78 18.17
N ARG A 374 17.99 3.42 17.36
CA ARG A 374 19.16 4.29 17.12
C ARG A 374 18.81 5.58 16.43
N LEU A 375 17.98 5.50 15.38
CA LEU A 375 17.61 6.65 14.56
C LEU A 375 16.65 7.59 15.29
N TYR A 376 15.65 7.04 15.96
CA TYR A 376 14.51 7.80 16.45
C TYR A 376 14.37 7.82 17.97
N GLY A 377 15.19 7.08 18.68
CA GLY A 377 15.17 7.07 20.15
C GLY A 377 13.93 6.40 20.75
N ILE A 378 13.33 5.46 20.04
CA ILE A 378 12.14 4.73 20.50
C ILE A 378 12.51 3.30 20.91
N GLU A 379 11.72 2.74 21.84
CA GLU A 379 11.81 1.35 22.27
C GLU A 379 10.57 0.60 21.85
N ILE A 380 10.72 -0.62 21.34
CA ILE A 380 9.61 -1.45 20.88
C ILE A 380 9.64 -2.77 21.63
N ALA A 381 8.51 -3.14 22.25
CA ALA A 381 8.36 -4.37 23.02
C ALA A 381 7.11 -5.13 22.58
N GLU A 382 7.24 -6.44 22.44
CA GLU A 382 6.11 -7.31 22.12
C GLU A 382 5.16 -7.43 23.31
N GLN A 383 3.87 -7.38 23.04
CA GLN A 383 2.80 -7.51 24.01
C GLN A 383 2.18 -8.89 23.91
N LYS A 384 1.71 -9.44 25.03
CA LYS A 384 0.99 -10.70 25.10
C LYS A 384 -0.41 -10.49 25.70
N GLY A 385 -1.28 -11.49 25.56
CA GLY A 385 -2.61 -11.46 26.16
C GLY A 385 -3.56 -10.46 25.52
N PHE A 386 -3.47 -10.29 24.21
CA PHE A 386 -4.33 -9.40 23.43
C PHE A 386 -5.29 -10.21 22.54
N ASP A 387 -6.38 -9.58 22.15
CA ASP A 387 -7.34 -10.14 21.21
C ASP A 387 -6.91 -9.82 19.76
N ALA A 388 -6.98 -10.81 18.88
CA ALA A 388 -6.63 -10.67 17.47
C ALA A 388 -7.54 -11.51 16.57
N TRP A 389 -7.43 -11.29 15.27
CA TRP A 389 -8.24 -11.97 14.24
C TRP A 389 -7.62 -13.28 13.75
N HIS A 390 -6.39 -13.57 14.10
CA HIS A 390 -5.67 -14.78 13.72
C HIS A 390 -4.56 -15.08 14.73
N PRO A 391 -4.26 -16.38 15.01
CA PRO A 391 -3.21 -16.73 15.97
C PRO A 391 -1.80 -16.22 15.65
N ASP A 392 -1.48 -16.02 14.36
CA ASP A 392 -0.16 -15.58 13.93
C ASP A 392 0.05 -14.06 14.06
N VAL A 393 -0.99 -13.31 14.42
CA VAL A 393 -0.91 -11.86 14.61
C VAL A 393 -0.11 -11.54 15.87
N ARG A 394 0.77 -10.55 15.76
CA ARG A 394 1.61 -10.09 16.88
C ARG A 394 1.32 -8.62 17.16
N LEU A 395 1.37 -8.23 18.43
CA LEU A 395 1.16 -6.86 18.89
C LEU A 395 2.43 -6.32 19.53
N PHE A 396 2.77 -5.08 19.21
CA PHE A 396 3.93 -4.38 19.76
C PHE A 396 3.54 -3.00 20.28
N GLU A 397 4.23 -2.58 21.37
CA GLU A 397 4.11 -1.25 21.93
C GLU A 397 5.38 -0.45 21.66
N ILE A 398 5.20 0.81 21.28
CA ILE A 398 6.29 1.79 21.16
C ILE A 398 6.29 2.67 22.39
N LYS A 399 7.47 2.83 23.00
CA LYS A 399 7.73 3.76 24.08
C LYS A 399 8.87 4.70 23.74
N GLU A 400 8.83 5.89 24.31
CA GLU A 400 9.92 6.87 24.27
C GLU A 400 10.16 7.37 25.68
N ASN A 401 11.38 7.21 26.19
CA ASN A 401 11.73 7.58 27.58
C ASN A 401 10.77 6.95 28.60
N GLY A 402 10.37 5.70 28.40
CA GLY A 402 9.43 4.98 29.25
C GLY A 402 7.96 5.37 29.09
N GLN A 403 7.65 6.34 28.25
CA GLN A 403 6.28 6.80 27.99
C GLN A 403 5.69 6.09 26.78
N HIS A 404 4.42 5.71 26.88
CA HIS A 404 3.67 5.09 25.79
C HIS A 404 3.52 6.06 24.60
N VAL A 405 3.83 5.60 23.40
CA VAL A 405 3.68 6.36 22.16
C VAL A 405 2.55 5.80 21.29
N GLY A 406 2.55 4.50 21.06
CA GLY A 406 1.55 3.86 20.23
C GLY A 406 1.74 2.35 20.18
N ARG A 407 0.86 1.68 19.42
CA ARG A 407 0.88 0.23 19.26
C ARG A 407 0.64 -0.14 17.80
N PHE A 408 1.14 -1.31 17.41
CA PHE A 408 0.87 -1.81 16.07
C PHE A 408 0.75 -3.33 16.05
N PHE A 409 -0.14 -3.82 15.19
CA PHE A 409 -0.28 -5.24 14.90
C PHE A 409 0.53 -5.60 13.66
N PHE A 410 1.19 -6.75 13.69
CA PHE A 410 1.75 -7.41 12.52
C PHE A 410 0.91 -8.62 12.13
N ASP A 411 0.42 -8.62 10.91
CA ASP A 411 -0.20 -9.78 10.24
C ASP A 411 0.64 -10.09 8.99
N LEU A 412 1.65 -10.95 9.14
CA LEU A 412 2.76 -11.04 8.20
C LEU A 412 2.61 -12.10 7.11
N TYR A 413 1.79 -13.14 7.31
CA TYR A 413 1.84 -14.32 6.45
C TYR A 413 0.63 -14.45 5.55
N ALA A 414 0.88 -14.98 4.33
CA ALA A 414 -0.18 -15.33 3.39
C ALA A 414 -1.05 -16.46 3.95
N ARG A 415 -2.33 -16.40 3.68
CA ARG A 415 -3.30 -17.46 3.99
C ARG A 415 -4.55 -17.30 3.13
N ALA A 416 -5.38 -18.34 3.09
CA ALA A 416 -6.67 -18.29 2.41
C ALA A 416 -7.56 -17.18 3.01
N ASN A 417 -8.40 -16.59 2.20
CA ASN A 417 -9.35 -15.51 2.56
C ASN A 417 -8.70 -14.23 3.08
N LYS A 418 -7.43 -14.04 2.81
CA LYS A 418 -6.70 -12.80 3.08
C LYS A 418 -6.33 -12.14 1.75
N ARG A 419 -6.61 -10.85 1.63
CA ARG A 419 -6.22 -10.07 0.45
C ARG A 419 -4.71 -10.09 0.26
N GLY A 420 -4.26 -10.25 -0.98
CA GLY A 420 -2.84 -10.22 -1.34
C GLY A 420 -2.23 -8.82 -1.26
N GLY A 421 -0.92 -8.76 -1.31
CA GLY A 421 -0.15 -7.52 -1.23
C GLY A 421 0.28 -7.20 0.20
N ALA A 422 0.77 -5.99 0.39
CA ALA A 422 1.17 -5.47 1.70
C ALA A 422 0.60 -4.06 1.85
N TRP A 423 0.24 -3.69 3.07
CA TRP A 423 -0.32 -2.36 3.36
C TRP A 423 -0.26 -2.04 4.84
N MET A 424 -0.44 -0.75 5.14
CA MET A 424 -0.66 -0.25 6.49
C MET A 424 -2.04 0.39 6.57
N ASP A 425 -2.78 0.06 7.64
CA ASP A 425 -4.03 0.74 7.99
C ASP A 425 -3.87 1.44 9.33
N GLY A 426 -4.33 2.68 9.44
CA GLY A 426 -4.47 3.36 10.72
C GLY A 426 -5.71 2.87 11.45
N ALA A 427 -5.53 2.12 12.54
CA ALA A 427 -6.65 1.66 13.35
C ALA A 427 -7.18 2.75 14.27
N ARG A 428 -6.30 3.57 14.83
CA ARG A 428 -6.64 4.75 15.62
C ARG A 428 -5.66 5.87 15.32
N ASP A 429 -6.15 7.11 15.32
CA ASP A 429 -5.31 8.29 15.11
C ASP A 429 -4.83 8.88 16.43
N ARG A 430 -3.64 9.47 16.41
CA ARG A 430 -3.21 10.33 17.51
C ARG A 430 -4.04 11.62 17.46
N ARG A 431 -4.73 11.91 18.52
CA ARG A 431 -5.54 13.13 18.63
C ARG A 431 -5.79 13.50 20.09
N ARG A 432 -6.03 14.76 20.33
CA ARG A 432 -6.54 15.23 21.61
C ARG A 432 -8.05 15.34 21.51
N THR A 433 -8.74 14.65 22.42
CA THR A 433 -10.21 14.64 22.46
C THR A 433 -10.76 15.98 22.96
N VAL A 434 -12.06 16.19 22.81
CA VAL A 434 -12.73 17.38 23.31
C VAL A 434 -12.58 17.52 24.83
N ASP A 435 -12.43 16.41 25.55
CA ASP A 435 -12.20 16.39 27.02
C ASP A 435 -10.71 16.56 27.39
N GLY A 436 -9.85 16.82 26.42
CA GLY A 436 -8.41 17.04 26.66
C GLY A 436 -7.59 15.77 26.83
N VAL A 437 -8.15 14.59 26.59
CA VAL A 437 -7.44 13.30 26.65
C VAL A 437 -6.67 13.06 25.36
N LEU A 438 -5.42 12.64 25.47
CA LEU A 438 -4.61 12.27 24.32
C LEU A 438 -4.88 10.81 23.94
N GLN A 439 -5.45 10.59 22.76
CA GLN A 439 -5.61 9.28 22.17
C GLN A 439 -4.33 8.86 21.48
N SER A 440 -3.82 7.66 21.78
CA SER A 440 -2.62 7.11 21.16
C SER A 440 -2.92 6.46 19.83
N PRO A 441 -2.01 6.53 18.84
CA PRO A 441 -2.19 5.90 17.55
C PRO A 441 -2.03 4.39 17.62
N VAL A 442 -2.78 3.69 16.77
CA VAL A 442 -2.67 2.23 16.55
C VAL A 442 -2.65 1.98 15.05
N ALA A 443 -1.75 1.11 14.61
CA ALA A 443 -1.63 0.73 13.20
C ALA A 443 -1.76 -0.78 13.02
N ASN A 444 -2.30 -1.18 11.87
CA ASN A 444 -2.27 -2.55 11.36
C ASN A 444 -1.26 -2.61 10.21
N LEU A 445 -0.26 -3.48 10.33
CA LEU A 445 0.75 -3.72 9.31
C LEU A 445 0.55 -5.11 8.75
N VAL A 446 0.17 -5.20 7.48
CA VAL A 446 -0.24 -6.45 6.83
C VAL A 446 0.71 -6.77 5.69
N CYS A 447 1.21 -8.00 5.68
CA CYS A 447 2.03 -8.56 4.61
C CYS A 447 1.48 -9.93 4.18
N ASN A 448 2.09 -10.52 3.17
CA ASN A 448 1.73 -11.84 2.66
C ASN A 448 3.00 -12.67 2.41
N PHE A 449 3.81 -12.80 3.46
CA PHE A 449 5.06 -13.56 3.40
C PHE A 449 4.79 -15.07 3.45
N THR A 450 5.81 -15.84 3.06
CA THR A 450 5.78 -17.29 3.19
C THR A 450 5.69 -17.68 4.67
N PRO A 451 4.68 -18.49 5.07
CA PRO A 451 4.54 -18.91 6.46
C PRO A 451 5.69 -19.78 6.94
N ALA A 452 5.79 -19.94 8.27
CA ALA A 452 6.73 -20.88 8.87
C ALA A 452 6.45 -22.30 8.40
N ASP A 453 7.52 -23.05 8.19
CA ASP A 453 7.46 -24.48 7.92
C ASP A 453 7.56 -25.27 9.23
N SER A 454 7.04 -26.50 9.23
CA SER A 454 7.10 -27.42 10.37
C SER A 454 8.55 -27.60 10.86
N GLY A 455 8.81 -27.17 12.09
CA GLY A 455 10.12 -27.28 12.72
C GLY A 455 11.14 -26.19 12.39
N LYS A 456 10.76 -25.20 11.55
CA LYS A 456 11.60 -24.04 11.21
C LYS A 456 10.83 -22.74 11.44
N PRO A 457 11.52 -21.66 11.86
CA PRO A 457 10.88 -20.34 11.90
C PRO A 457 10.55 -19.87 10.48
N ALA A 458 9.72 -18.84 10.36
CA ALA A 458 9.51 -18.19 9.07
C ALA A 458 10.84 -17.55 8.63
N LEU A 459 11.27 -17.89 7.43
CA LEU A 459 12.49 -17.37 6.81
C LEU A 459 12.08 -16.47 5.65
N LEU A 460 12.53 -15.23 5.68
CA LEU A 460 12.15 -14.23 4.68
C LEU A 460 13.16 -14.19 3.53
N THR A 461 12.68 -13.97 2.32
CA THR A 461 13.56 -13.53 1.23
C THR A 461 14.00 -12.10 1.51
N HIS A 462 15.06 -11.65 0.88
CA HIS A 462 15.48 -10.26 1.00
C HIS A 462 14.41 -9.29 0.51
N ASP A 463 13.66 -9.64 -0.53
CA ASP A 463 12.54 -8.84 -1.01
C ASP A 463 11.43 -8.73 0.04
N GLU A 464 11.14 -9.82 0.75
CA GLU A 464 10.18 -9.80 1.86
C GLU A 464 10.67 -8.92 3.02
N VAL A 465 11.97 -8.96 3.33
CA VAL A 465 12.58 -8.06 4.32
C VAL A 465 12.39 -6.59 3.92
N THR A 466 12.64 -6.29 2.66
CA THR A 466 12.46 -4.93 2.12
C THR A 466 11.01 -4.47 2.22
N THR A 467 10.05 -5.35 1.90
CA THR A 467 8.62 -5.07 2.05
C THR A 467 8.24 -4.81 3.50
N LEU A 468 8.78 -5.58 4.45
CA LEU A 468 8.55 -5.38 5.87
C LEU A 468 9.02 -3.99 6.32
N PHE A 469 10.20 -3.58 5.89
CA PHE A 469 10.75 -2.26 6.18
C PHE A 469 9.90 -1.15 5.56
N HIS A 470 9.41 -1.38 4.35
CA HIS A 470 8.50 -0.46 3.67
C HIS A 470 7.23 -0.21 4.48
N GLU A 471 6.53 -1.28 4.85
CA GLU A 471 5.28 -1.15 5.61
C GLU A 471 5.53 -0.57 7.00
N PHE A 472 6.66 -0.92 7.62
CA PHE A 472 7.04 -0.34 8.90
C PHE A 472 7.33 1.16 8.78
N GLY A 473 7.85 1.62 7.65
CA GLY A 473 8.01 3.05 7.37
C GLY A 473 6.69 3.81 7.38
N HIS A 474 5.65 3.26 6.77
CA HIS A 474 4.29 3.80 6.89
C HIS A 474 3.81 3.79 8.35
N GLY A 475 4.05 2.69 9.05
CA GLY A 475 3.70 2.56 10.46
C GLY A 475 4.36 3.64 11.31
N LEU A 476 5.63 3.90 11.10
CA LEU A 476 6.36 4.97 11.81
C LEU A 476 5.77 6.35 11.52
N HIS A 477 5.39 6.62 10.30
CA HIS A 477 4.75 7.89 9.94
C HIS A 477 3.43 8.09 10.70
N HIS A 478 2.63 7.03 10.81
CA HIS A 478 1.38 7.06 11.59
C HIS A 478 1.63 7.14 13.09
N LEU A 479 2.60 6.39 13.62
CA LEU A 479 2.79 6.19 15.06
C LEU A 479 3.67 7.25 15.74
N LEU A 480 4.65 7.83 15.01
CA LEU A 480 5.58 8.81 15.56
C LEU A 480 5.14 10.27 15.35
N THR A 481 3.96 10.49 14.82
CA THR A 481 3.41 11.84 14.70
C THR A 481 3.31 12.49 16.07
N ARG A 482 3.60 13.79 16.14
CA ARG A 482 3.34 14.61 17.31
C ARG A 482 2.13 15.50 17.13
N VAL A 483 1.51 15.45 15.98
CA VAL A 483 0.27 16.18 15.70
C VAL A 483 -0.86 15.60 16.55
N GLU A 484 -1.59 16.48 17.21
CA GLU A 484 -2.72 16.10 18.08
C GLU A 484 -4.09 16.40 17.47
N HIS A 485 -4.10 16.73 16.19
CA HIS A 485 -5.31 17.01 15.41
C HIS A 485 -5.52 15.91 14.38
N ALA A 486 -6.59 15.14 14.49
CA ALA A 486 -6.84 13.95 13.70
C ALA A 486 -6.70 14.16 12.19
N GLY A 487 -7.18 15.28 11.68
CA GLY A 487 -7.21 15.55 10.23
C GLY A 487 -5.84 15.64 9.56
N VAL A 488 -4.76 15.89 10.30
CA VAL A 488 -3.39 15.98 9.78
C VAL A 488 -2.39 15.18 10.63
N SER A 489 -2.90 14.29 11.45
CA SER A 489 -2.10 13.39 12.30
C SER A 489 -1.59 12.20 11.50
N GLY A 490 -0.31 11.87 11.63
CA GLY A 490 0.29 10.74 10.92
C GLY A 490 0.22 10.92 9.41
N ILE A 491 -0.34 9.93 8.72
CA ILE A 491 -0.51 9.98 7.27
C ILE A 491 -1.73 10.79 6.82
N ASN A 492 -2.61 11.15 7.75
CA ASN A 492 -3.82 11.90 7.41
C ASN A 492 -3.44 13.28 6.86
N GLY A 493 -4.04 13.66 5.74
CA GLY A 493 -3.80 14.94 5.11
C GLY A 493 -2.49 15.05 4.34
N VAL A 494 -1.65 14.02 4.34
CA VAL A 494 -0.42 13.96 3.53
C VAL A 494 -0.81 13.86 2.05
N ALA A 495 -0.17 14.67 1.20
CA ALA A 495 -0.34 14.55 -0.24
C ALA A 495 0.03 13.13 -0.69
N TRP A 496 -0.85 12.50 -1.48
CA TRP A 496 -0.73 11.09 -1.80
C TRP A 496 0.54 10.74 -2.56
N ASP A 497 1.05 11.66 -3.38
CA ASP A 497 2.31 11.47 -4.09
C ASP A 497 3.56 11.66 -3.22
N ALA A 498 3.39 12.03 -1.95
CA ALA A 498 4.46 12.04 -0.95
C ALA A 498 4.29 10.95 0.12
N VAL A 499 3.17 10.24 0.15
CA VAL A 499 2.85 9.29 1.22
C VAL A 499 3.87 8.14 1.31
N GLU A 500 4.48 7.78 0.19
CA GLU A 500 5.48 6.70 0.12
C GLU A 500 6.90 7.15 0.54
N LEU A 501 7.10 8.43 0.87
CA LEU A 501 8.43 8.90 1.28
C LEU A 501 8.96 8.12 2.50
N PRO A 502 8.25 8.04 3.63
CA PRO A 502 8.75 7.32 4.80
C PRO A 502 8.90 5.81 4.59
N SER A 503 8.04 5.21 3.79
CA SER A 503 8.08 3.78 3.53
C SER A 503 9.27 3.38 2.66
N GLN A 504 9.44 4.02 1.52
CA GLN A 504 10.57 3.78 0.62
C GLN A 504 11.90 4.17 1.27
N PHE A 505 11.90 5.20 2.10
CA PHE A 505 13.06 5.62 2.85
C PHE A 505 13.61 4.50 3.74
N MET A 506 12.75 3.78 4.45
CA MET A 506 13.16 2.68 5.33
C MET A 506 13.77 1.49 4.55
N GLU A 507 13.40 1.27 3.31
CA GLU A 507 13.95 0.19 2.49
C GLU A 507 15.47 0.28 2.33
N ASN A 508 16.04 1.47 2.38
CA ASN A 508 17.48 1.69 2.16
C ASN A 508 18.35 0.91 3.14
N TRP A 509 17.93 0.74 4.40
CA TRP A 509 18.71 0.00 5.39
C TRP A 509 18.85 -1.48 5.08
N CYS A 510 17.98 -2.04 4.25
CA CYS A 510 18.07 -3.42 3.80
C CYS A 510 19.24 -3.67 2.83
N TRP A 511 19.87 -2.62 2.35
CA TRP A 511 21.00 -2.66 1.42
C TRP A 511 22.30 -2.10 2.03
N GLU A 512 22.25 -1.64 3.27
CA GLU A 512 23.41 -1.08 3.95
C GLU A 512 24.10 -2.16 4.80
N PRO A 513 25.43 -2.30 4.74
CA PRO A 513 26.15 -3.28 5.56
C PRO A 513 25.85 -3.17 7.04
N GLU A 514 25.75 -1.95 7.59
CA GLU A 514 25.46 -1.71 8.99
C GLU A 514 24.03 -2.12 9.37
N GLY A 515 23.07 -1.93 8.48
CA GLY A 515 21.70 -2.39 8.67
C GLY A 515 21.61 -3.91 8.59
N LEU A 516 22.23 -4.50 7.56
CA LEU A 516 22.24 -5.95 7.36
C LEU A 516 22.89 -6.71 8.51
N ALA A 517 23.92 -6.13 9.14
CA ALA A 517 24.54 -6.72 10.31
C ALA A 517 23.56 -6.86 11.49
N LEU A 518 22.59 -5.96 11.59
CA LEU A 518 21.59 -5.97 12.65
C LEU A 518 20.41 -6.90 12.34
N ILE A 519 20.02 -7.03 11.07
CA ILE A 519 18.79 -7.74 10.67
C ILE A 519 19.05 -9.17 10.18
N SER A 520 20.31 -9.59 10.02
CA SER A 520 20.65 -10.93 9.55
C SER A 520 21.27 -11.78 10.65
N GLY A 521 21.01 -13.08 10.58
CA GLY A 521 21.59 -14.10 11.45
C GLY A 521 21.05 -15.47 11.08
N HIS A 522 21.90 -16.45 10.86
CA HIS A 522 21.49 -17.78 10.46
C HIS A 522 20.50 -18.38 11.47
N TYR A 523 19.41 -18.96 10.98
CA TYR A 523 18.32 -19.41 11.84
C TYR A 523 18.70 -20.55 12.79
N GLU A 524 19.74 -21.34 12.49
CA GLU A 524 20.24 -22.41 13.36
C GLU A 524 21.42 -21.97 14.24
N THR A 525 22.39 -21.23 13.67
CA THR A 525 23.64 -20.91 14.34
C THR A 525 23.67 -19.51 14.93
N GLY A 526 22.81 -18.61 14.46
CA GLY A 526 22.83 -17.19 14.83
C GLY A 526 23.96 -16.40 14.20
N GLU A 527 24.81 -17.01 13.39
CA GLU A 527 25.92 -16.30 12.74
C GLU A 527 25.39 -15.25 11.77
N PRO A 528 26.02 -14.05 11.75
CA PRO A 528 25.61 -13.00 10.82
C PRO A 528 25.86 -13.42 9.38
N LEU A 529 25.26 -12.71 8.43
CA LEU A 529 25.49 -12.89 7.01
C LEU A 529 26.98 -12.85 6.72
N PRO A 530 27.59 -13.91 6.13
CA PRO A 530 29.02 -13.91 5.84
C PRO A 530 29.43 -12.76 4.94
N GLN A 531 30.62 -12.23 5.15
CA GLN A 531 31.13 -11.06 4.43
C GLN A 531 31.13 -11.27 2.92
N ASP A 532 31.53 -12.46 2.46
CA ASP A 532 31.54 -12.80 1.02
C ASP A 532 30.14 -12.81 0.43
N LEU A 533 29.15 -13.34 1.16
CA LEU A 533 27.76 -13.38 0.74
C LEU A 533 27.15 -11.98 0.75
N LEU A 534 27.48 -11.15 1.74
CA LEU A 534 27.09 -9.76 1.80
C LEU A 534 27.60 -8.97 0.59
N GLU A 535 28.87 -9.12 0.24
CA GLU A 535 29.47 -8.45 -0.93
C GLU A 535 28.78 -8.86 -2.22
N LYS A 536 28.50 -10.15 -2.38
CA LYS A 536 27.77 -10.68 -3.54
C LYS A 536 26.35 -10.15 -3.63
N MET A 537 25.66 -10.09 -2.51
CA MET A 537 24.30 -9.55 -2.45
C MET A 537 24.27 -8.07 -2.84
N LEU A 538 25.20 -7.28 -2.32
CA LEU A 538 25.29 -5.86 -2.65
C LEU A 538 25.69 -5.64 -4.12
N ALA A 539 26.55 -6.47 -4.66
CA ALA A 539 26.91 -6.44 -6.08
C ALA A 539 25.71 -6.75 -6.99
N ALA A 540 24.79 -7.60 -6.50
CA ALA A 540 23.58 -7.96 -7.24
C ALA A 540 22.43 -6.94 -7.08
N LYS A 541 22.59 -5.91 -6.27
CA LYS A 541 21.53 -4.94 -5.94
C LYS A 541 20.80 -4.40 -7.17
N ASN A 542 21.55 -3.99 -8.17
CA ASN A 542 21.00 -3.36 -9.37
C ASN A 542 20.83 -4.34 -10.55
N PHE A 543 20.87 -5.65 -10.25
CA PHE A 543 20.64 -6.67 -11.27
C PHE A 543 19.23 -6.51 -11.85
N GLN A 544 19.15 -6.34 -13.17
CA GLN A 544 17.90 -6.11 -13.90
C GLN A 544 17.09 -4.90 -13.43
N SER A 545 17.75 -3.91 -12.83
CA SER A 545 17.07 -2.68 -12.37
C SER A 545 16.42 -1.89 -13.51
N GLY A 546 16.99 -1.95 -14.70
CA GLY A 546 16.39 -1.33 -15.91
C GLY A 546 15.04 -1.96 -16.25
N LEU A 547 14.98 -3.30 -16.27
CA LEU A 547 13.70 -4.03 -16.51
C LEU A 547 12.66 -3.69 -15.44
N MET A 548 13.04 -3.65 -14.19
CA MET A 548 12.14 -3.31 -13.09
C MET A 548 11.63 -1.87 -13.20
N MET A 549 12.51 -0.94 -13.55
CA MET A 549 12.14 0.47 -13.70
C MET A 549 11.10 0.65 -14.81
N VAL A 550 11.35 0.11 -16.01
CA VAL A 550 10.40 0.27 -17.11
C VAL A 550 9.08 -0.43 -16.83
N ARG A 551 9.08 -1.52 -16.07
CA ARG A 551 7.84 -2.17 -15.63
C ARG A 551 7.00 -1.25 -14.74
N GLN A 552 7.62 -0.61 -13.77
CA GLN A 552 6.91 0.35 -12.89
C GLN A 552 6.44 1.57 -13.66
N LEU A 553 7.21 2.02 -14.63
CA LEU A 553 6.82 3.16 -15.49
C LEU A 553 5.68 2.78 -16.44
N GLU A 554 5.64 1.54 -16.93
CA GLU A 554 4.49 1.02 -17.69
C GLU A 554 3.21 1.13 -16.86
N PHE A 555 3.24 0.69 -15.60
CA PHE A 555 2.09 0.78 -14.70
C PHE A 555 1.69 2.23 -14.43
N SER A 556 2.66 3.08 -14.14
CA SER A 556 2.43 4.50 -13.84
C SER A 556 1.85 5.26 -15.03
N LEU A 557 2.40 5.06 -16.22
CA LEU A 557 1.92 5.69 -17.44
C LEU A 557 0.55 5.15 -17.86
N PHE A 558 0.36 3.85 -17.75
CA PHE A 558 -0.94 3.22 -18.02
C PHE A 558 -2.04 3.83 -17.14
N ASP A 559 -1.82 3.87 -15.82
CA ASP A 559 -2.74 4.46 -14.88
C ASP A 559 -3.06 5.91 -15.23
N PHE A 560 -2.02 6.72 -15.40
CA PHE A 560 -2.19 8.14 -15.59
C PHE A 560 -2.84 8.48 -16.93
N GLU A 561 -2.40 7.87 -18.02
CA GLU A 561 -3.01 8.06 -19.35
C GLU A 561 -4.45 7.56 -19.38
N LEU A 562 -4.72 6.42 -18.77
CA LEU A 562 -6.07 5.85 -18.69
C LEU A 562 -7.07 6.86 -18.11
N HIS A 563 -6.64 7.62 -17.11
CA HIS A 563 -7.46 8.63 -16.44
C HIS A 563 -7.38 10.02 -17.08
N ALA A 564 -6.30 10.32 -17.80
CA ALA A 564 -6.13 11.60 -18.47
C ALA A 564 -6.85 11.68 -19.82
N THR A 565 -7.05 10.55 -20.48
CA THR A 565 -7.54 10.51 -21.87
C THR A 565 -8.86 9.75 -22.02
N ARG A 566 -9.52 9.39 -20.94
CA ARG A 566 -10.81 8.69 -21.00
C ARG A 566 -11.83 9.53 -21.79
N GLY A 567 -12.49 8.93 -22.72
CA GLY A 567 -13.43 9.60 -23.63
C GLY A 567 -12.87 9.86 -25.03
N ASP A 568 -11.61 9.52 -25.27
CA ASP A 568 -11.00 9.59 -26.62
C ASP A 568 -11.36 8.37 -27.49
N GLY A 569 -12.16 7.45 -26.97
CA GLY A 569 -12.65 6.26 -27.70
C GLY A 569 -11.76 5.04 -27.56
N ARG A 570 -10.61 5.13 -26.89
CA ARG A 570 -9.75 3.96 -26.67
C ARG A 570 -10.28 3.08 -25.53
N THR A 571 -10.14 1.78 -25.71
CA THR A 571 -10.40 0.79 -24.65
C THR A 571 -9.22 0.74 -23.67
N VAL A 572 -9.44 0.11 -22.50
CA VAL A 572 -8.37 -0.16 -21.54
C VAL A 572 -7.20 -0.87 -22.20
N ALA A 573 -7.48 -1.89 -23.02
CA ALA A 573 -6.46 -2.65 -23.73
C ALA A 573 -5.67 -1.77 -24.71
N GLN A 574 -6.33 -0.88 -25.43
CA GLN A 574 -5.67 0.03 -26.38
C GLN A 574 -4.75 1.04 -25.69
N VAL A 575 -5.15 1.56 -24.54
CA VAL A 575 -4.30 2.44 -23.75
C VAL A 575 -3.05 1.70 -23.27
N LEU A 576 -3.22 0.48 -22.75
CA LEU A 576 -2.11 -0.34 -22.30
C LEU A 576 -1.14 -0.68 -23.43
N GLU A 577 -1.65 -1.05 -24.60
CA GLU A 577 -0.82 -1.33 -25.78
C GLU A 577 -0.01 -0.11 -26.22
N GLY A 578 -0.61 1.06 -26.22
CA GLY A 578 0.10 2.31 -26.53
C GLY A 578 1.24 2.60 -25.55
N VAL A 579 1.02 2.40 -24.26
CA VAL A 579 2.05 2.56 -23.23
C VAL A 579 3.16 1.52 -23.39
N ARG A 580 2.82 0.27 -23.66
CA ARG A 580 3.78 -0.80 -23.90
C ARG A 580 4.64 -0.54 -25.14
N ASP A 581 4.04 0.01 -26.21
CA ASP A 581 4.80 0.43 -27.41
C ASP A 581 5.86 1.48 -27.06
N GLU A 582 5.55 2.36 -26.14
CA GLU A 582 6.45 3.46 -25.75
C GLU A 582 7.57 3.00 -24.82
N VAL A 583 7.25 2.22 -23.77
CA VAL A 583 8.19 1.95 -22.67
C VAL A 583 8.60 0.50 -22.50
N SER A 584 7.79 -0.47 -22.89
CA SER A 584 8.06 -1.88 -22.66
C SER A 584 9.13 -2.42 -23.61
N VAL A 585 10.01 -3.28 -23.09
CA VAL A 585 11.01 -3.96 -23.90
C VAL A 585 10.66 -5.43 -24.16
N MET A 586 9.72 -5.97 -23.40
CA MET A 586 9.24 -7.35 -23.56
C MET A 586 7.73 -7.37 -23.48
N ARG A 587 7.09 -7.97 -24.50
CA ARG A 587 5.64 -8.08 -24.58
C ARG A 587 5.15 -9.36 -23.91
N PRO A 588 4.13 -9.26 -23.03
CA PRO A 588 3.46 -10.45 -22.52
C PRO A 588 2.58 -11.11 -23.63
N PRO A 589 2.14 -12.35 -23.42
CA PRO A 589 1.19 -13.00 -24.32
C PRO A 589 -0.11 -12.18 -24.48
N ALA A 590 -0.77 -12.34 -25.61
CA ALA A 590 -2.01 -11.62 -25.92
C ALA A 590 -3.14 -11.90 -24.93
N TYR A 591 -3.13 -13.05 -24.25
CA TYR A 591 -4.12 -13.38 -23.25
C TYR A 591 -3.88 -12.71 -21.88
N ASN A 592 -2.74 -12.07 -21.67
CA ASN A 592 -2.45 -11.38 -20.42
C ASN A 592 -3.48 -10.28 -20.16
N ARG A 593 -4.05 -10.30 -18.95
CA ARG A 593 -5.06 -9.34 -18.49
C ARG A 593 -4.64 -8.68 -17.19
N PHE A 594 -3.41 -8.18 -17.14
CA PHE A 594 -2.87 -7.46 -15.98
C PHE A 594 -3.84 -6.41 -15.41
N PRO A 595 -4.52 -5.58 -16.22
CA PRO A 595 -5.43 -4.56 -15.66
C PRO A 595 -6.52 -5.14 -14.75
N ASN A 596 -6.99 -6.34 -15.04
CA ASN A 596 -8.07 -7.00 -14.30
C ASN A 596 -7.70 -7.36 -12.85
N SER A 597 -6.41 -7.36 -12.54
CA SER A 597 -5.87 -7.58 -11.19
C SER A 597 -5.20 -6.35 -10.59
N PHE A 598 -5.26 -5.21 -11.27
CA PHE A 598 -4.59 -3.99 -10.82
C PHE A 598 -5.43 -3.25 -9.77
N ALA A 599 -5.52 -3.86 -8.59
CA ALA A 599 -6.33 -3.36 -7.47
C ALA A 599 -5.89 -1.97 -6.99
N HIS A 600 -4.62 -1.62 -7.10
CA HIS A 600 -4.11 -0.31 -6.70
C HIS A 600 -4.94 0.84 -7.27
N ILE A 601 -5.26 0.78 -8.56
CA ILE A 601 -5.97 1.88 -9.23
C ILE A 601 -7.48 1.66 -9.31
N PHE A 602 -7.97 0.44 -9.16
CA PHE A 602 -9.42 0.17 -9.26
C PHE A 602 -10.10 -0.07 -7.92
N ALA A 603 -9.34 -0.37 -6.87
CA ALA A 603 -9.88 -0.65 -5.53
C ALA A 603 -9.01 -0.13 -4.38
N GLY A 604 -7.84 0.43 -4.66
CA GLY A 604 -6.83 0.75 -3.63
C GLY A 604 -6.47 2.22 -3.43
N GLY A 605 -7.16 3.14 -4.09
CA GLY A 605 -6.92 4.58 -3.89
C GLY A 605 -5.76 5.19 -4.70
N TYR A 606 -5.14 4.43 -5.59
CA TYR A 606 -4.03 4.90 -6.44
C TYR A 606 -4.49 5.33 -7.84
N ALA A 607 -5.77 5.55 -8.06
CA ALA A 607 -6.28 6.01 -9.36
C ALA A 607 -5.66 7.34 -9.76
N ALA A 608 -5.07 7.40 -10.95
CA ALA A 608 -4.27 8.53 -11.43
C ALA A 608 -3.22 8.97 -10.40
N GLY A 609 -2.71 8.02 -9.64
CA GLY A 609 -1.80 8.25 -8.53
C GLY A 609 -0.68 7.21 -8.40
N TYR A 610 -0.62 6.21 -9.27
CA TYR A 610 0.43 5.19 -9.20
C TYR A 610 1.82 5.77 -9.45
N TYR A 611 1.92 6.88 -10.19
CA TYR A 611 3.18 7.62 -10.37
C TYR A 611 3.80 8.04 -9.03
N SER A 612 2.99 8.12 -7.99
CA SER A 612 3.41 8.53 -6.64
C SER A 612 4.58 7.69 -6.11
N TYR A 613 4.64 6.40 -6.49
CA TYR A 613 5.76 5.54 -6.09
C TYR A 613 7.10 6.07 -6.61
N LYS A 614 7.17 6.45 -7.88
CA LYS A 614 8.41 6.99 -8.45
C LYS A 614 8.67 8.44 -8.03
N TRP A 615 7.61 9.22 -7.88
CA TRP A 615 7.69 10.59 -7.39
C TRP A 615 8.26 10.65 -5.97
N ALA A 616 7.68 9.85 -5.06
CA ALA A 616 8.14 9.77 -3.68
C ALA A 616 9.52 9.12 -3.56
N GLU A 617 9.89 8.25 -4.48
CA GLU A 617 11.21 7.60 -4.51
C GLU A 617 12.33 8.61 -4.77
N VAL A 618 12.05 9.65 -5.57
CA VAL A 618 12.97 10.79 -5.72
C VAL A 618 13.20 11.45 -4.35
N LEU A 619 12.14 11.70 -3.62
CA LEU A 619 12.20 12.31 -2.29
C LEU A 619 12.94 11.40 -1.28
N SER A 620 12.61 10.13 -1.25
CA SER A 620 13.19 9.18 -0.28
C SER A 620 14.66 8.93 -0.54
N ALA A 621 15.05 8.76 -1.81
CA ALA A 621 16.46 8.56 -2.19
C ALA A 621 17.31 9.78 -1.84
N ASP A 622 16.81 10.98 -2.10
CA ASP A 622 17.52 12.21 -1.79
C ASP A 622 17.57 12.49 -0.28
N ALA A 623 16.51 12.17 0.45
CA ALA A 623 16.53 12.24 1.92
C ALA A 623 17.57 11.26 2.49
N PHE A 624 17.64 10.04 1.97
CA PHE A 624 18.62 9.05 2.41
C PHE A 624 20.06 9.48 2.09
N SER A 625 20.27 10.24 1.02
CA SER A 625 21.61 10.74 0.68
C SER A 625 22.24 11.56 1.81
N LYS A 626 21.45 12.19 2.66
CA LYS A 626 21.96 12.89 3.86
C LYS A 626 22.53 11.88 4.87
N PHE A 627 21.92 10.73 5.04
CA PHE A 627 22.46 9.66 5.89
C PHE A 627 23.72 9.03 5.29
N GLU A 628 23.84 8.98 3.97
CA GLU A 628 25.08 8.55 3.31
C GLU A 628 26.23 9.51 3.61
N GLU A 629 25.94 10.81 3.69
CA GLU A 629 26.93 11.84 4.05
C GLU A 629 27.30 11.80 5.54
N ASP A 630 26.32 11.64 6.42
CA ASP A 630 26.47 11.78 7.88
C ASP A 630 26.75 10.45 8.60
N GLY A 631 26.46 9.33 7.97
CA GLY A 631 26.45 7.99 8.54
C GLY A 631 25.05 7.43 8.61
N VAL A 632 24.86 6.18 8.13
CA VAL A 632 23.52 5.57 7.96
C VAL A 632 22.80 5.26 9.27
N LEU A 633 23.53 5.19 10.39
CA LEU A 633 22.98 5.02 11.73
C LEU A 633 23.18 6.26 12.61
N ASN A 634 23.39 7.41 11.99
CA ASN A 634 23.60 8.66 12.73
C ASN A 634 22.30 9.09 13.44
N ALA A 635 22.35 9.09 14.77
CA ALA A 635 21.17 9.40 15.59
C ALA A 635 20.71 10.85 15.46
N GLN A 636 21.63 11.79 15.25
CA GLN A 636 21.29 13.20 15.08
C GLN A 636 20.53 13.42 13.75
N THR A 637 21.00 12.82 12.67
CA THR A 637 20.33 12.86 11.36
C THR A 637 18.98 12.15 11.41
N GLY A 638 18.91 11.01 12.12
CA GLY A 638 17.66 10.29 12.35
C GLY A 638 16.62 11.15 13.07
N ARG A 639 17.02 11.84 14.13
CA ARG A 639 16.13 12.77 14.84
C ARG A 639 15.69 13.93 13.95
N ALA A 640 16.59 14.47 13.14
CA ALA A 640 16.26 15.54 12.21
C ALA A 640 15.17 15.10 11.21
N PHE A 641 15.28 13.89 10.66
CA PHE A 641 14.27 13.30 9.79
C PHE A 641 12.94 13.09 10.52
N ARG A 642 12.99 12.51 11.71
CA ARG A 642 11.80 12.31 12.55
C ARG A 642 11.09 13.63 12.85
N GLU A 643 11.80 14.65 13.26
CA GLU A 643 11.23 15.95 13.64
C GLU A 643 10.71 16.74 12.44
N ALA A 644 11.43 16.70 11.31
CA ALA A 644 11.03 17.44 10.12
C ALA A 644 9.89 16.77 9.34
N ILE A 645 9.85 15.45 9.28
CA ILE A 645 8.92 14.72 8.41
C ILE A 645 7.94 13.88 9.21
N LEU A 646 8.39 12.88 9.98
CA LEU A 646 7.51 11.94 10.65
C LEU A 646 6.62 12.60 11.69
N ALA A 647 7.18 13.44 12.53
CA ALA A 647 6.47 14.09 13.64
C ALA A 647 5.40 15.08 13.18
N ARG A 648 5.59 15.67 12.00
CA ARG A 648 4.67 16.70 11.48
C ARG A 648 3.49 16.16 10.70
N GLY A 649 3.48 14.87 10.35
CA GLY A 649 2.37 14.25 9.64
C GLY A 649 1.98 15.01 8.38
N GLY A 650 0.68 15.29 8.23
CA GLY A 650 0.12 16.07 7.12
C GLY A 650 -0.07 17.55 7.42
N SER A 651 0.53 18.08 8.48
CA SER A 651 0.32 19.45 8.96
C SER A 651 0.89 20.55 8.05
N GLN A 652 1.80 20.20 7.14
CA GLN A 652 2.41 21.12 6.19
C GLN A 652 2.63 20.44 4.83
N GLU A 653 2.85 21.24 3.78
CA GLU A 653 3.18 20.74 2.47
C GLU A 653 4.45 19.88 2.49
N PRO A 654 4.47 18.72 1.83
CA PRO A 654 5.63 17.83 1.86
C PRO A 654 6.93 18.48 1.38
N MET A 655 6.86 19.40 0.43
CA MET A 655 8.05 20.12 -0.05
C MET A 655 8.67 20.96 1.06
N VAL A 656 7.86 21.60 1.89
CA VAL A 656 8.33 22.40 3.03
C VAL A 656 9.04 21.48 4.03
N LEU A 657 8.45 20.34 4.35
CA LEU A 657 9.05 19.38 5.29
C LEU A 657 10.36 18.80 4.75
N PHE A 658 10.41 18.51 3.45
CA PHE A 658 11.62 18.01 2.80
C PHE A 658 12.76 19.04 2.86
N VAL A 659 12.48 20.29 2.51
CA VAL A 659 13.47 21.38 2.55
C VAL A 659 13.95 21.64 3.98
N ASP A 660 13.04 21.57 4.97
CA ASP A 660 13.41 21.69 6.39
C ASP A 660 14.41 20.60 6.82
N PHE A 661 14.26 19.39 6.30
CA PHE A 661 15.19 18.31 6.57
C PHE A 661 16.48 18.40 5.76
N ARG A 662 16.36 18.54 4.43
CA ARG A 662 17.50 18.43 3.50
C ARG A 662 18.25 19.74 3.29
N GLY A 663 17.60 20.87 3.53
CA GLY A 663 18.15 22.21 3.31
C GLY A 663 18.07 22.72 1.87
N ARG A 664 17.46 21.96 0.97
CA ARG A 664 17.27 22.30 -0.44
C ARG A 664 16.10 21.50 -1.03
N ALA A 665 15.69 21.86 -2.23
CA ALA A 665 14.72 21.10 -3.01
C ALA A 665 15.29 19.71 -3.42
N PRO A 666 14.44 18.69 -3.65
CA PRO A 666 14.89 17.37 -4.04
C PRO A 666 15.52 17.34 -5.43
N SER A 667 16.46 16.41 -5.62
CA SER A 667 17.12 16.14 -6.90
C SER A 667 16.91 14.66 -7.27
N ILE A 668 16.82 14.38 -8.56
CA ILE A 668 16.68 13.02 -9.11
C ILE A 668 17.99 12.20 -9.02
N ASP A 669 19.12 12.87 -8.79
CA ASP A 669 20.44 12.24 -8.89
C ASP A 669 20.62 11.03 -7.97
N ALA A 670 20.14 11.12 -6.73
CA ALA A 670 20.23 10.02 -5.78
C ALA A 670 19.42 8.80 -6.24
N LEU A 671 18.23 9.00 -6.79
CA LEU A 671 17.41 7.92 -7.34
C LEU A 671 18.13 7.19 -8.47
N LEU A 672 18.67 7.93 -9.42
CA LEU A 672 19.40 7.35 -10.56
C LEU A 672 20.63 6.58 -10.10
N ARG A 673 21.38 7.13 -9.15
CA ARG A 673 22.55 6.47 -8.57
C ARG A 673 22.17 5.19 -7.83
N HIS A 674 21.16 5.23 -6.97
CA HIS A 674 20.70 4.06 -6.21
C HIS A 674 20.14 2.97 -7.11
N SER A 675 19.57 3.33 -8.25
CA SER A 675 18.99 2.39 -9.22
C SER A 675 20.01 1.88 -10.26
N GLY A 676 21.27 2.35 -10.21
CA GLY A 676 22.28 1.98 -11.19
C GLY A 676 22.00 2.50 -12.60
N LEU A 677 21.27 3.61 -12.72
CA LEU A 677 20.84 4.21 -13.98
C LEU A 677 21.55 5.54 -14.28
N SER A 678 22.57 5.90 -13.52
CA SER A 678 23.41 7.07 -13.80
C SER A 678 24.43 6.77 -14.90
N GLU A 679 24.82 7.80 -15.65
CA GLU A 679 25.82 7.67 -16.72
C GLU A 679 27.16 7.13 -16.20
N ASP A 680 27.51 7.42 -14.95
CA ASP A 680 28.71 6.92 -14.28
C ASP A 680 28.65 5.43 -13.93
N ALA A 681 27.49 4.80 -13.95
CA ALA A 681 27.33 3.38 -13.70
C ALA A 681 27.55 2.52 -14.96
N ALA A 682 27.65 3.15 -16.12
CA ALA A 682 27.88 2.48 -17.42
C ALA A 682 29.38 2.33 -17.74
N ALA A 683 30.28 2.86 -16.91
CA ALA A 683 31.73 2.70 -16.99
C ALA A 683 32.18 1.65 -15.96
#